data_4fe6cd4c90d831d518d0f896971915a7
#
_entry.id   4fe6cd4c90d831d518d0f896971915a7
#
_cell.length_a   1.000
_cell.length_b   1.000
_cell.length_c   1.000
_cell.angle_alpha   90.00
_cell.angle_beta   90.00
_cell.angle_gamma   90.00
#
_symmetry.space_group_name_H-M   'P 1'
#
loop_
_entity.id
_entity.type
_entity.pdbx_description
1 polymer ?
#
loop_
_entity_poly.entity_id
_entity_poly.type
_entity_poly.pdbx_seq_one_letter_code
_entity_poly.pdbx_strand_id
1 'polypeptide(L)'
;MRKITKLILSLILAVGFMPAFAAEAPVEMKHEMRSTWLTTVWGIDWPSVQGNSESAITSQKNQMIKILDSLAVNNFNSVCFQVRTMSDAFYKSSYEPWSNWLTGTRGLDPGWDPLAFVVEECHKRGMECLAWVNPYRFASETSAWIDGGDGTNYVENGWIIDANSGTKILNPGKPEVIEHIIKVLEEIVVGYDIDGMLFDDYYYNSASDSGDAADYTAYKTAGGTMSKADWRRNNVHTFIKGVFDMIQKHKPWVRFGQAPPGTTYTAKDLAAKYDVEQCPGGYELCYSSQYVDILRLMDEGVIDFISPQVYWGIGSSPSDYSKITPWWGTISRRFNRHLFVAQTIQYLKNGGSATSGTTSFAEYYDQTMINRKSAQLGSTGSIFYSQKYMYYKQGGQTFGNYMKSKCYQKPAVMPAMTWKEAPVQGKVTNLAYDENTNLLTWDAKENVRYTVYAVPNGVEPSAFAMEQDYLLGVSYDASYTIPEEYRSGYYYAVCVYDRYGYEWDAEAWKPVYAETLANPTLVSPATGFATDKPFDFVWNAVDGAEKYALDIATDAAFLNIEKSVQTTATTLSVNEVYNSISKNKTLYWRVRAIAKGKNDGTSASHTFEYKLVQLLTPTHEEENLDPKVNFTWSVTTEGAPITLQVAEDLNFETIVLEKESTTGGYTAQVYELHPLMTYYARVIKDGKPSDYIKFSTKMMTCTPPTFKFPLNGGVCYANSFIEIVPQDGAQIVTIQVDKTNAFGSSKSQKKVENFENAIAASEFKLSRKNPMQDGETYYARAQVQYADESGAMQTTDWGEVISFVYSSSQSAIDAVDAEASVKIVGEDVVVSAGKVAEVQVNAVSMLGNVVELYVGKTANVEVALSELADGFYVVRVAVDGKLHTIKYIKK
;
A
#
# COMPACT_ATOMS: atom_id res chain seq x y z
N MET A 1 -10.94 -45.33 -19.00
CA MET A 1 -11.48 -44.07 -18.49
C MET A 1 -10.62 -43.37 -17.40
N ARG A 2 -9.88 -44.05 -16.52
CA ARG A 2 -9.02 -43.41 -15.48
C ARG A 2 -7.68 -42.82 -15.96
N LYS A 3 -7.24 -43.06 -17.20
CA LYS A 3 -6.00 -42.46 -17.76
C LYS A 3 -6.24 -41.17 -18.57
N ILE A 4 -7.45 -40.97 -19.05
CA ILE A 4 -7.80 -39.73 -19.80
C ILE A 4 -8.12 -38.57 -18.86
N THR A 5 -8.69 -38.85 -17.69
CA THR A 5 -8.98 -37.84 -16.68
C THR A 5 -7.71 -37.21 -16.05
N LYS A 6 -6.61 -38.01 -15.98
CA LYS A 6 -5.31 -37.47 -15.50
C LYS A 6 -4.59 -36.62 -16.55
N LEU A 7 -4.85 -36.81 -17.85
CA LEU A 7 -4.25 -36.01 -18.92
C LEU A 7 -4.96 -34.66 -19.10
N ILE A 8 -6.26 -34.61 -18.82
CA ILE A 8 -7.04 -33.37 -18.87
C ILE A 8 -6.76 -32.47 -17.64
N LEU A 9 -6.53 -33.09 -16.47
CA LEU A 9 -6.11 -32.34 -15.28
C LEU A 9 -4.65 -31.82 -15.37
N SER A 10 -3.79 -32.51 -16.14
CA SER A 10 -2.41 -32.05 -16.37
C SER A 10 -2.31 -30.96 -17.44
N LEU A 11 -3.31 -30.86 -18.35
CA LEU A 11 -3.35 -29.80 -19.37
C LEU A 11 -3.98 -28.49 -18.86
N ILE A 12 -4.79 -28.56 -17.79
CA ILE A 12 -5.35 -27.37 -17.12
C ILE A 12 -4.33 -26.76 -16.13
N LEU A 13 -3.35 -27.53 -15.67
CA LEU A 13 -2.26 -27.04 -14.82
C LEU A 13 -1.04 -26.47 -15.59
N ALA A 14 -1.07 -26.52 -16.94
CA ALA A 14 -0.03 -25.95 -17.80
C ALA A 14 -0.46 -24.65 -18.52
N VAL A 15 -1.65 -24.11 -18.21
CA VAL A 15 -1.98 -22.73 -18.54
C VAL A 15 -1.33 -21.83 -17.52
N GLY A 16 -0.19 -21.36 -17.88
CA GLY A 16 0.67 -20.33 -17.40
C GLY A 16 0.32 -19.67 -16.07
N PHE A 17 1.20 -19.83 -15.10
CA PHE A 17 1.52 -18.72 -14.20
C PHE A 17 2.05 -17.56 -15.05
N MET A 18 1.15 -16.83 -15.70
CA MET A 18 1.43 -15.44 -15.94
C MET A 18 1.41 -14.80 -14.54
N PRO A 19 2.43 -14.06 -14.12
CA PRO A 19 2.28 -13.19 -12.98
C PRO A 19 1.10 -12.29 -13.31
N ALA A 20 0.02 -12.39 -12.56
CA ALA A 20 -1.03 -11.39 -12.60
C ALA A 20 -0.31 -10.08 -12.26
N PHE A 21 -0.06 -9.26 -13.27
CA PHE A 21 0.44 -7.90 -13.07
C PHE A 21 -0.54 -7.25 -12.13
N ALA A 22 -0.05 -6.86 -10.96
CA ALA A 22 -0.85 -6.37 -9.89
C ALA A 22 -1.53 -5.08 -10.39
N ALA A 23 -2.83 -5.19 -10.63
CA ALA A 23 -3.68 -4.00 -10.72
C ALA A 23 -3.39 -3.14 -9.49
N GLU A 24 -3.47 -1.83 -9.64
CA GLU A 24 -3.35 -0.92 -8.51
C GLU A 24 -4.26 -1.42 -7.37
N ALA A 25 -3.71 -1.47 -6.13
CA ALA A 25 -4.51 -1.99 -5.02
C ALA A 25 -5.76 -1.12 -4.86
N PRO A 26 -6.95 -1.72 -4.76
CA PRO A 26 -8.17 -0.95 -4.60
C PRO A 26 -8.09 -0.09 -3.32
N VAL A 27 -8.47 1.18 -3.44
CA VAL A 27 -8.47 2.12 -2.30
C VAL A 27 -9.44 1.66 -1.22
N GLU A 28 -10.53 0.98 -1.58
CA GLU A 28 -11.48 0.36 -0.67
C GLU A 28 -11.56 -1.15 -0.90
N MET A 29 -11.68 -1.92 0.18
CA MET A 29 -11.83 -3.38 0.13
C MET A 29 -12.96 -3.83 1.04
N LYS A 30 -13.90 -4.62 0.50
CA LYS A 30 -15.00 -5.20 1.28
C LYS A 30 -14.52 -6.27 2.24
N HIS A 31 -13.63 -7.16 1.81
CA HIS A 31 -13.11 -8.25 2.63
C HIS A 31 -11.68 -7.92 3.10
N GLU A 32 -11.57 -7.39 4.31
CA GLU A 32 -10.31 -6.93 4.86
C GLU A 32 -10.37 -6.88 6.39
N MET A 33 -9.37 -7.42 7.07
CA MET A 33 -9.23 -7.21 8.52
C MET A 33 -8.69 -5.80 8.79
N ARG A 34 -9.41 -5.03 9.60
CA ARG A 34 -9.02 -3.70 10.07
C ARG A 34 -9.02 -3.71 11.59
N SER A 35 -7.85 -3.90 12.18
CA SER A 35 -7.71 -4.22 13.60
C SER A 35 -6.65 -3.38 14.30
N THR A 36 -6.67 -3.42 15.61
CA THR A 36 -5.62 -2.87 16.47
C THR A 36 -5.32 -3.83 17.63
N TRP A 37 -4.08 -3.83 18.08
CA TRP A 37 -3.68 -4.45 19.32
C TRP A 37 -4.14 -3.59 20.50
N LEU A 38 -4.85 -4.19 21.44
CA LEU A 38 -5.27 -3.57 22.68
C LEU A 38 -4.52 -4.24 23.84
N THR A 39 -3.45 -3.61 24.25
CA THR A 39 -2.47 -4.13 25.20
C THR A 39 -2.91 -3.87 26.63
N THR A 40 -2.99 -4.92 27.44
CA THR A 40 -3.37 -4.82 28.84
C THR A 40 -2.19 -4.90 29.80
N VAL A 41 -1.11 -5.59 29.41
CA VAL A 41 0.11 -5.66 30.23
C VAL A 41 0.64 -4.25 30.51
N TRP A 42 1.01 -4.00 31.75
CA TRP A 42 1.45 -2.69 32.25
C TRP A 42 0.47 -1.54 32.03
N GLY A 43 -0.80 -1.85 31.74
CA GLY A 43 -1.81 -0.85 31.41
C GLY A 43 -1.44 0.02 30.19
N ILE A 44 -0.73 -0.54 29.22
CA ILE A 44 -0.21 0.21 28.05
C ILE A 44 -1.34 0.93 27.30
N ASP A 45 -2.39 0.23 26.97
CA ASP A 45 -3.56 0.78 26.29
C ASP A 45 -4.78 0.84 27.21
N TRP A 46 -4.97 -0.20 28.05
CA TRP A 46 -6.11 -0.35 28.94
C TRP A 46 -5.81 -1.40 30.03
N PRO A 47 -6.35 -1.25 31.28
CA PRO A 47 -7.04 -0.08 31.79
C PRO A 47 -6.06 1.01 32.29
N SER A 48 -6.47 2.27 32.24
CA SER A 48 -5.70 3.37 32.81
C SER A 48 -5.97 3.56 34.32
N VAL A 49 -7.00 2.87 34.86
CA VAL A 49 -7.37 2.88 36.28
C VAL A 49 -7.44 1.43 36.75
N GLN A 50 -6.67 1.09 37.77
CA GLN A 50 -6.70 -0.22 38.40
C GLN A 50 -7.65 -0.20 39.62
N GLY A 51 -8.19 -1.35 39.97
CA GLY A 51 -9.03 -1.54 41.16
C GLY A 51 -10.31 -2.31 40.89
N ASN A 52 -10.99 -2.67 41.97
CA ASN A 52 -12.27 -3.41 41.97
C ASN A 52 -13.42 -2.66 42.66
N SER A 53 -13.22 -1.35 42.96
CA SER A 53 -14.35 -0.52 43.44
C SER A 53 -15.31 -0.24 42.30
N GLU A 54 -16.58 0.04 42.62
CA GLU A 54 -17.61 0.37 41.63
C GLU A 54 -17.18 1.51 40.69
N SER A 55 -16.52 2.54 41.25
CA SER A 55 -16.00 3.66 40.44
C SER A 55 -14.87 3.24 39.49
N ALA A 56 -13.97 2.35 39.91
CA ALA A 56 -12.90 1.81 39.09
C ALA A 56 -13.49 0.95 37.98
N ILE A 57 -14.41 0.05 38.30
CA ILE A 57 -15.09 -0.80 37.30
C ILE A 57 -15.82 0.06 36.25
N THR A 58 -16.58 1.07 36.72
CA THR A 58 -17.29 2.00 35.81
C THR A 58 -16.33 2.73 34.91
N SER A 59 -15.19 3.20 35.46
CA SER A 59 -14.15 3.87 34.66
C SER A 59 -13.53 2.93 33.61
N GLN A 60 -13.21 1.70 33.99
CA GLN A 60 -12.64 0.69 33.10
C GLN A 60 -13.61 0.38 31.93
N LYS A 61 -14.88 0.14 32.22
CA LYS A 61 -15.93 -0.11 31.21
C LYS A 61 -16.12 1.08 30.27
N ASN A 62 -16.23 2.30 30.82
CA ASN A 62 -16.41 3.51 30.00
C ASN A 62 -15.19 3.79 29.09
N GLN A 63 -13.96 3.52 29.55
CA GLN A 63 -12.79 3.60 28.70
C GLN A 63 -12.85 2.60 27.55
N MET A 64 -13.25 1.35 27.82
CA MET A 64 -13.37 0.32 26.79
C MET A 64 -14.45 0.69 25.75
N ILE A 65 -15.62 1.12 26.19
CA ILE A 65 -16.70 1.60 25.31
C ILE A 65 -16.18 2.71 24.40
N LYS A 66 -15.49 3.71 24.95
CA LYS A 66 -14.92 4.82 24.17
C LYS A 66 -13.89 4.35 23.13
N ILE A 67 -13.08 3.36 23.47
CA ILE A 67 -12.12 2.75 22.54
C ILE A 67 -12.87 2.09 21.39
N LEU A 68 -13.83 1.23 21.68
CA LEU A 68 -14.59 0.48 20.67
C LEU A 68 -15.46 1.38 19.80
N ASP A 69 -16.09 2.42 20.38
CA ASP A 69 -16.82 3.45 19.62
C ASP A 69 -15.91 4.15 18.61
N SER A 70 -14.70 4.53 19.05
CA SER A 70 -13.73 5.18 18.18
C SER A 70 -13.28 4.27 17.03
N LEU A 71 -13.11 2.98 17.29
CA LEU A 71 -12.74 2.00 16.25
C LEU A 71 -13.89 1.82 15.25
N ALA A 72 -15.11 1.60 15.75
CA ALA A 72 -16.32 1.39 14.93
C ALA A 72 -16.60 2.60 14.02
N VAL A 73 -16.56 3.83 14.56
CA VAL A 73 -16.74 5.07 13.79
C VAL A 73 -15.70 5.20 12.67
N ASN A 74 -14.51 4.65 12.85
CA ASN A 74 -13.44 4.66 11.85
C ASN A 74 -13.41 3.42 10.94
N ASN A 75 -14.51 2.64 10.91
CA ASN A 75 -14.68 1.43 10.10
C ASN A 75 -13.62 0.34 10.36
N PHE A 76 -13.11 0.27 11.60
CA PHE A 76 -12.41 -0.92 12.07
C PHE A 76 -13.45 -2.00 12.37
N ASN A 77 -13.13 -3.24 12.06
CA ASN A 77 -14.06 -4.37 12.17
C ASN A 77 -13.60 -5.43 13.16
N SER A 78 -12.51 -5.19 13.87
CA SER A 78 -12.00 -6.12 14.88
C SER A 78 -11.04 -5.46 15.87
N VAL A 79 -10.81 -6.14 16.99
CA VAL A 79 -9.80 -5.79 17.99
C VAL A 79 -9.08 -7.05 18.47
N CYS A 80 -7.76 -7.00 18.65
CA CYS A 80 -6.97 -8.04 19.31
C CYS A 80 -6.78 -7.65 20.78
N PHE A 81 -7.65 -8.16 21.65
CA PHE A 81 -7.66 -7.86 23.07
C PHE A 81 -6.73 -8.79 23.85
N GLN A 82 -5.74 -8.24 24.54
CA GLN A 82 -4.79 -9.04 25.33
C GLN A 82 -5.44 -9.57 26.60
N VAL A 83 -5.78 -10.86 26.60
CA VAL A 83 -6.52 -11.52 27.69
C VAL A 83 -5.64 -12.31 28.65
N ARG A 84 -4.43 -12.71 28.21
CA ARG A 84 -3.46 -13.44 29.01
C ARG A 84 -2.07 -12.86 28.76
N THR A 85 -1.51 -12.23 29.79
CA THR A 85 -0.27 -11.45 29.67
C THR A 85 0.96 -12.17 30.18
N MET A 86 0.89 -12.67 31.42
CA MET A 86 2.02 -13.29 32.14
C MET A 86 1.53 -14.43 33.05
N SER A 87 0.89 -15.45 32.48
CA SER A 87 0.19 -16.53 33.20
C SER A 87 -0.81 -15.97 34.19
N ASP A 88 -1.59 -15.02 33.74
CA ASP A 88 -2.65 -14.30 34.45
C ASP A 88 -3.81 -13.99 33.52
N ALA A 89 -5.00 -13.73 34.03
CA ALA A 89 -6.21 -13.65 33.25
C ALA A 89 -6.91 -12.28 33.35
N PHE A 90 -7.44 -11.80 32.23
CA PHE A 90 -8.45 -10.74 32.10
C PHE A 90 -9.84 -11.32 31.86
N TYR A 91 -10.06 -12.55 32.33
CA TYR A 91 -11.33 -13.30 32.24
C TYR A 91 -11.42 -14.20 33.46
N LYS A 92 -12.64 -14.73 33.71
CA LYS A 92 -12.83 -15.66 34.81
C LYS A 92 -12.21 -17.03 34.47
N SER A 93 -11.03 -17.29 35.02
CA SER A 93 -10.30 -18.53 34.85
C SER A 93 -10.40 -19.42 36.12
N SER A 94 -10.43 -20.75 35.89
CA SER A 94 -10.30 -21.75 36.95
C SER A 94 -8.84 -22.14 37.20
N TYR A 95 -7.93 -21.79 36.29
CA TYR A 95 -6.52 -22.19 36.32
C TYR A 95 -5.56 -21.05 36.63
N GLU A 96 -5.85 -19.83 36.19
CA GLU A 96 -4.95 -18.70 36.34
C GLU A 96 -5.55 -17.58 37.19
N PRO A 97 -4.73 -16.87 37.98
CA PRO A 97 -5.22 -15.79 38.81
C PRO A 97 -5.58 -14.56 37.93
N TRP A 98 -6.47 -13.73 38.47
CA TRP A 98 -6.75 -12.41 37.91
C TRP A 98 -5.46 -11.58 37.77
N SER A 99 -5.33 -10.88 36.68
CA SER A 99 -4.18 -10.03 36.41
C SER A 99 -4.08 -8.85 37.38
N ASN A 100 -2.87 -8.58 37.89
CA ASN A 100 -2.63 -7.39 38.68
C ASN A 100 -2.76 -6.09 37.85
N TRP A 101 -2.65 -6.15 36.56
CA TRP A 101 -2.83 -4.98 35.70
C TRP A 101 -4.29 -4.49 35.72
N LEU A 102 -5.24 -5.34 36.06
CA LEU A 102 -6.65 -5.00 36.15
C LEU A 102 -7.03 -4.38 37.53
N THR A 103 -6.54 -4.98 38.61
CA THR A 103 -6.97 -4.61 39.97
C THR A 103 -5.87 -3.93 40.81
N GLY A 104 -4.62 -3.98 40.37
CA GLY A 104 -3.44 -3.58 41.13
C GLY A 104 -2.88 -4.69 42.03
N THR A 105 -3.59 -5.83 42.15
CA THR A 105 -3.20 -6.97 42.95
C THR A 105 -3.51 -8.27 42.23
N ARG A 106 -2.49 -9.12 42.01
CA ARG A 106 -2.65 -10.42 41.37
C ARG A 106 -3.62 -11.30 42.19
N GLY A 107 -4.53 -11.95 41.50
CA GLY A 107 -5.54 -12.85 42.10
C GLY A 107 -6.73 -12.15 42.76
N LEU A 108 -6.70 -10.82 42.87
CA LEU A 108 -7.85 -10.09 43.39
C LEU A 108 -8.98 -10.06 42.35
N ASP A 109 -10.15 -10.56 42.72
CA ASP A 109 -11.33 -10.56 41.89
C ASP A 109 -11.72 -9.10 41.53
N PRO A 110 -11.85 -8.75 40.25
CA PRO A 110 -12.25 -7.42 39.81
C PRO A 110 -13.75 -7.15 40.01
N GLY A 111 -14.56 -8.17 40.36
CA GLY A 111 -16.00 -8.06 40.50
C GLY A 111 -16.77 -8.00 39.17
N TRP A 112 -16.11 -8.25 38.05
CA TRP A 112 -16.74 -8.32 36.73
C TRP A 112 -15.81 -9.11 35.77
N ASP A 113 -16.33 -9.50 34.60
CA ASP A 113 -15.57 -10.23 33.59
C ASP A 113 -15.23 -9.33 32.42
N PRO A 114 -13.94 -8.89 32.27
CA PRO A 114 -13.52 -8.03 31.17
C PRO A 114 -13.70 -8.66 29.81
N LEU A 115 -13.33 -9.94 29.62
CA LEU A 115 -13.43 -10.58 28.31
C LEU A 115 -14.88 -10.72 27.85
N ALA A 116 -15.77 -11.16 28.74
CA ALA A 116 -17.19 -11.25 28.43
C ALA A 116 -17.73 -9.89 27.98
N PHE A 117 -17.40 -8.82 28.73
CA PHE A 117 -17.83 -7.47 28.41
C PHE A 117 -17.25 -6.97 27.07
N VAL A 118 -15.96 -7.19 26.79
CA VAL A 118 -15.33 -6.72 25.54
C VAL A 118 -15.91 -7.45 24.32
N VAL A 119 -16.14 -8.76 24.43
CA VAL A 119 -16.80 -9.54 23.38
C VAL A 119 -18.20 -8.99 23.10
N GLU A 120 -19.03 -8.81 24.15
CA GLU A 120 -20.37 -8.25 24.01
C GLU A 120 -20.36 -6.86 23.35
N GLU A 121 -19.48 -5.97 23.80
CA GLU A 121 -19.39 -4.61 23.27
C GLU A 121 -18.81 -4.56 21.84
N CYS A 122 -17.95 -5.49 21.47
CA CYS A 122 -17.50 -5.66 20.08
C CYS A 122 -18.67 -6.09 19.19
N HIS A 123 -19.41 -7.12 19.59
CA HIS A 123 -20.53 -7.68 18.83
C HIS A 123 -21.66 -6.67 18.64
N LYS A 124 -21.98 -5.85 19.66
CA LYS A 124 -22.94 -4.73 19.54
C LYS A 124 -22.57 -3.74 18.43
N ARG A 125 -21.29 -3.65 18.07
CA ARG A 125 -20.76 -2.75 17.01
C ARG A 125 -20.46 -3.46 15.71
N GLY A 126 -20.81 -4.73 15.59
CA GLY A 126 -20.52 -5.56 14.43
C GLY A 126 -19.01 -5.89 14.25
N MET A 127 -18.24 -5.79 15.33
CA MET A 127 -16.79 -6.03 15.33
C MET A 127 -16.47 -7.42 15.88
N GLU A 128 -15.42 -8.05 15.31
CA GLU A 128 -14.84 -9.28 15.87
C GLU A 128 -13.93 -8.99 17.06
N CYS A 129 -13.96 -9.86 18.07
CA CYS A 129 -13.04 -9.85 19.21
C CYS A 129 -12.10 -11.04 19.13
N LEU A 130 -10.80 -10.78 18.94
CA LEU A 130 -9.76 -11.79 18.95
C LEU A 130 -9.05 -11.79 20.31
N ALA A 131 -8.99 -12.94 20.98
CA ALA A 131 -8.25 -13.13 22.20
C ALA A 131 -6.74 -13.15 21.92
N TRP A 132 -6.01 -12.14 22.35
CA TRP A 132 -4.56 -12.11 22.26
C TRP A 132 -3.93 -12.73 23.50
N VAL A 133 -3.04 -13.69 23.28
CA VAL A 133 -2.41 -14.52 24.31
C VAL A 133 -0.89 -14.51 24.19
N ASN A 134 -0.22 -14.35 25.32
CA ASN A 134 1.23 -14.64 25.48
C ASN A 134 1.37 -16.03 26.12
N PRO A 135 1.62 -17.11 25.34
CA PRO A 135 1.41 -18.46 25.86
C PRO A 135 2.36 -18.89 26.97
N TYR A 136 3.64 -18.51 26.89
CA TYR A 136 4.65 -18.99 27.86
C TYR A 136 5.20 -17.90 28.79
N ARG A 137 4.85 -16.66 28.56
CA ARG A 137 5.33 -15.55 29.37
C ARG A 137 4.83 -15.68 30.80
N PHE A 138 5.74 -15.59 31.78
CA PHE A 138 5.40 -15.77 33.18
C PHE A 138 5.60 -14.49 34.00
N ALA A 139 6.80 -14.12 34.38
CA ALA A 139 7.08 -12.98 35.24
C ALA A 139 8.36 -12.25 34.84
N SER A 140 8.44 -10.96 35.18
CA SER A 140 9.69 -10.20 35.11
C SER A 140 10.53 -10.32 36.41
N GLU A 141 9.89 -10.67 37.53
CA GLU A 141 10.53 -10.84 38.85
C GLU A 141 10.04 -12.11 39.54
N THR A 142 10.92 -12.71 40.35
CA THR A 142 10.78 -14.06 40.84
C THR A 142 9.87 -14.27 42.05
N SER A 143 9.56 -13.24 42.79
CA SER A 143 9.04 -13.43 44.15
C SER A 143 7.54 -13.34 44.32
N ALA A 144 6.79 -12.83 43.33
CA ALA A 144 5.39 -12.47 43.56
C ALA A 144 4.37 -13.34 42.79
N TRP A 145 4.81 -14.32 41.96
CA TRP A 145 3.91 -14.86 40.92
C TRP A 145 4.09 -16.37 40.69
N ILE A 146 4.16 -17.14 41.78
CA ILE A 146 4.55 -18.55 41.75
C ILE A 146 3.38 -19.54 41.61
N ASP A 147 2.15 -19.10 41.88
CA ASP A 147 1.00 -19.99 41.94
C ASP A 147 0.02 -19.74 40.80
N GLY A 148 -0.54 -20.82 40.24
CA GLY A 148 -1.70 -20.78 39.38
C GLY A 148 -2.96 -20.42 40.16
N GLY A 149 -4.05 -20.04 39.46
CA GLY A 149 -5.35 -19.74 40.08
C GLY A 149 -6.04 -20.97 40.68
N ASP A 150 -5.67 -22.14 40.21
CA ASP A 150 -6.15 -23.44 40.71
C ASP A 150 -5.32 -24.02 41.88
N GLY A 151 -4.36 -23.27 42.39
CA GLY A 151 -3.41 -23.70 43.39
C GLY A 151 -2.20 -24.48 42.84
N THR A 152 -2.02 -24.54 41.52
CA THR A 152 -0.87 -25.16 40.90
C THR A 152 0.40 -24.35 41.23
N ASN A 153 1.37 -24.95 41.93
CA ASN A 153 2.62 -24.33 42.22
C ASN A 153 3.63 -24.57 41.08
N TYR A 154 3.81 -23.57 40.20
CA TYR A 154 4.67 -23.67 39.03
C TYR A 154 6.17 -23.84 39.40
N VAL A 155 6.60 -23.32 40.57
CA VAL A 155 8.00 -23.43 41.04
C VAL A 155 8.26 -24.84 41.57
N GLU A 156 7.41 -25.34 42.46
CA GLU A 156 7.55 -26.69 43.05
C GLU A 156 7.46 -27.76 41.97
N ASN A 157 6.62 -27.57 40.94
CA ASN A 157 6.51 -28.48 39.81
C ASN A 157 7.68 -28.35 38.83
N GLY A 158 8.56 -27.39 39.00
CA GLY A 158 9.70 -27.16 38.08
C GLY A 158 9.27 -26.74 36.67
N TRP A 159 8.16 -26.01 36.58
CA TRP A 159 7.58 -25.56 35.30
C TRP A 159 8.20 -24.27 34.76
N ILE A 160 9.00 -23.59 35.57
CA ILE A 160 9.57 -22.28 35.23
C ILE A 160 11.02 -22.45 34.80
N ILE A 161 11.42 -21.77 33.74
CA ILE A 161 12.83 -21.63 33.35
C ILE A 161 13.20 -20.16 33.23
N ASP A 162 14.49 -19.89 33.43
CA ASP A 162 15.07 -18.55 33.33
C ASP A 162 15.23 -18.17 31.84
N ALA A 163 14.86 -16.94 31.52
CA ALA A 163 15.15 -16.29 30.25
C ALA A 163 16.38 -15.37 30.39
N ASN A 164 17.12 -15.15 29.30
CA ASN A 164 18.35 -14.36 29.26
C ASN A 164 18.19 -12.90 29.74
N SER A 165 16.98 -12.36 29.74
CA SER A 165 16.64 -10.99 30.13
C SER A 165 16.30 -10.85 31.62
N GLY A 166 16.51 -11.89 32.43
CA GLY A 166 16.05 -11.91 33.85
C GLY A 166 14.55 -12.15 34.01
N THR A 167 13.83 -12.33 32.89
CA THR A 167 12.41 -12.75 32.90
C THR A 167 12.30 -14.27 33.06
N LYS A 168 11.11 -14.73 33.39
CA LYS A 168 10.82 -16.16 33.51
C LYS A 168 9.74 -16.55 32.51
N ILE A 169 9.84 -17.77 32.01
CA ILE A 169 8.82 -18.37 31.14
C ILE A 169 8.42 -19.74 31.69
N LEU A 170 7.20 -20.17 31.36
CA LEU A 170 6.82 -21.56 31.51
C LEU A 170 7.63 -22.42 30.53
N ASN A 171 8.07 -23.60 30.97
CA ASN A 171 8.99 -24.45 30.22
C ASN A 171 8.26 -25.20 29.08
N PRO A 172 8.46 -24.82 27.80
CA PRO A 172 7.81 -25.50 26.67
C PRO A 172 8.33 -26.95 26.47
N GLY A 173 9.45 -27.32 27.15
CA GLY A 173 10.00 -28.67 27.10
C GLY A 173 9.26 -29.71 27.95
N LYS A 174 8.29 -29.28 28.75
CA LYS A 174 7.50 -30.15 29.62
C LYS A 174 6.11 -30.43 29.05
N PRO A 175 5.75 -31.68 28.78
CA PRO A 175 4.40 -32.04 28.29
C PRO A 175 3.28 -31.54 29.21
N GLU A 176 3.45 -31.63 30.53
CA GLU A 176 2.47 -31.20 31.51
C GLU A 176 2.24 -29.68 31.47
N VAL A 177 3.23 -28.88 31.10
CA VAL A 177 3.08 -27.42 30.89
C VAL A 177 2.28 -27.17 29.63
N ILE A 178 2.55 -27.90 28.55
CA ILE A 178 1.78 -27.80 27.30
C ILE A 178 0.30 -28.13 27.56
N GLU A 179 0.04 -29.22 28.26
CA GLU A 179 -1.33 -29.65 28.60
C GLU A 179 -2.05 -28.62 29.47
N HIS A 180 -1.34 -28.06 30.46
CA HIS A 180 -1.90 -27.03 31.33
C HIS A 180 -2.29 -25.78 30.54
N ILE A 181 -1.40 -25.25 29.69
CA ILE A 181 -1.71 -24.07 28.90
C ILE A 181 -2.87 -24.33 27.92
N ILE A 182 -2.95 -25.52 27.32
CA ILE A 182 -4.10 -25.89 26.47
C ILE A 182 -5.41 -25.84 27.25
N LYS A 183 -5.45 -26.34 28.51
CA LYS A 183 -6.64 -26.26 29.37
C LYS A 183 -7.04 -24.81 29.68
N VAL A 184 -6.05 -23.95 29.97
CA VAL A 184 -6.27 -22.50 30.17
C VAL A 184 -6.90 -21.87 28.94
N LEU A 185 -6.45 -22.21 27.74
CA LEU A 185 -6.96 -21.68 26.47
C LEU A 185 -8.32 -22.30 26.09
N GLU A 186 -8.57 -23.56 26.48
CA GLU A 186 -9.87 -24.22 26.30
C GLU A 186 -10.97 -23.46 27.05
N GLU A 187 -10.70 -22.96 28.26
CA GLU A 187 -11.67 -22.08 28.99
C GLU A 187 -12.06 -20.85 28.17
N ILE A 188 -11.12 -20.22 27.50
CA ILE A 188 -11.39 -19.03 26.67
C ILE A 188 -12.27 -19.43 25.47
N VAL A 189 -11.91 -20.48 24.76
CA VAL A 189 -12.63 -20.94 23.56
C VAL A 189 -14.04 -21.43 23.90
N VAL A 190 -14.19 -22.19 24.99
CA VAL A 190 -15.50 -22.76 25.38
C VAL A 190 -16.38 -21.72 26.06
N GLY A 191 -15.80 -20.93 26.97
CA GLY A 191 -16.55 -20.03 27.86
C GLY A 191 -16.96 -18.71 27.22
N TYR A 192 -16.30 -18.27 26.14
CA TYR A 192 -16.52 -16.95 25.54
C TYR A 192 -16.78 -17.04 24.06
N ASP A 193 -17.60 -16.15 23.53
CA ASP A 193 -17.93 -16.09 22.09
C ASP A 193 -16.90 -15.26 21.31
N ILE A 194 -15.62 -15.61 21.50
CA ILE A 194 -14.53 -14.98 20.72
C ILE A 194 -14.60 -15.40 19.25
N ASP A 195 -14.16 -14.49 18.36
CA ASP A 195 -14.13 -14.73 16.91
C ASP A 195 -12.77 -15.27 16.44
N GLY A 196 -11.74 -15.07 17.23
CA GLY A 196 -10.41 -15.56 16.94
C GLY A 196 -9.49 -15.61 18.16
N MET A 197 -8.35 -16.26 17.98
CA MET A 197 -7.26 -16.30 18.96
C MET A 197 -5.95 -16.00 18.23
N LEU A 198 -5.15 -15.12 18.81
CA LEU A 198 -3.88 -14.69 18.25
C LEU A 198 -2.77 -14.85 19.27
N PHE A 199 -1.72 -15.59 18.92
CA PHE A 199 -0.53 -15.70 19.75
C PHE A 199 0.52 -14.68 19.32
N ASP A 200 1.13 -14.09 20.34
CA ASP A 200 2.33 -13.27 20.24
C ASP A 200 3.58 -14.14 20.00
N ASP A 201 4.74 -13.53 19.90
CA ASP A 201 6.01 -14.17 19.59
C ASP A 201 6.81 -14.66 20.80
N TYR A 202 6.17 -14.77 21.98
CA TYR A 202 6.84 -15.13 23.24
C TYR A 202 6.75 -16.64 23.53
N TYR A 203 7.69 -17.43 22.93
CA TYR A 203 7.84 -18.87 23.18
C TYR A 203 9.10 -19.16 24.01
N TYR A 204 10.15 -19.70 23.38
CA TYR A 204 11.46 -19.84 23.99
C TYR A 204 12.30 -18.57 24.06
N ASN A 205 11.72 -17.43 23.73
CA ASN A 205 12.42 -16.16 23.63
C ASN A 205 13.33 -15.95 24.82
N SER A 206 14.61 -15.76 24.50
CA SER A 206 15.63 -15.53 25.53
C SER A 206 15.80 -16.65 26.57
N ALA A 207 15.27 -17.85 26.36
CA ALA A 207 15.57 -18.97 27.22
C ALA A 207 17.07 -19.25 27.22
N SER A 208 17.66 -19.34 28.41
CA SER A 208 19.07 -19.73 28.54
C SER A 208 19.24 -21.18 28.05
N ASP A 209 20.45 -21.51 27.54
CA ASP A 209 20.73 -22.88 27.12
C ASP A 209 20.70 -23.88 28.27
N SER A 210 20.86 -23.40 29.51
CA SER A 210 20.77 -24.23 30.72
C SER A 210 19.36 -24.42 31.24
N GLY A 211 18.40 -23.51 30.88
CA GLY A 211 17.06 -23.51 31.48
C GLY A 211 16.26 -24.81 31.25
N ASP A 212 16.37 -25.42 30.09
CA ASP A 212 15.71 -26.68 29.74
C ASP A 212 16.70 -27.84 29.50
N ALA A 213 17.92 -27.71 29.99
CA ALA A 213 18.99 -28.70 29.75
C ALA A 213 18.67 -30.08 30.34
N ALA A 214 18.04 -30.13 31.53
CA ALA A 214 17.63 -31.36 32.16
C ALA A 214 16.55 -32.10 31.34
N ASP A 215 15.55 -31.38 30.84
CA ASP A 215 14.46 -31.93 30.05
C ASP A 215 14.98 -32.44 28.69
N TYR A 216 15.88 -31.71 28.04
CA TYR A 216 16.54 -32.19 26.83
C TYR A 216 17.41 -33.42 27.08
N THR A 217 18.12 -33.50 28.23
CA THR A 217 18.90 -34.71 28.64
C THR A 217 17.98 -35.90 28.85
N ALA A 218 16.83 -35.68 29.50
CA ALA A 218 15.83 -36.72 29.67
C ALA A 218 15.29 -37.23 28.31
N TYR A 219 14.98 -36.30 27.40
CA TYR A 219 14.58 -36.63 26.01
C TYR A 219 15.65 -37.47 25.31
N LYS A 220 16.94 -37.13 25.41
CA LYS A 220 18.04 -37.91 24.78
C LYS A 220 18.19 -39.26 25.43
N THR A 221 18.05 -39.39 26.75
CA THR A 221 18.13 -40.63 27.51
C THR A 221 16.98 -41.58 27.13
N ALA A 222 15.81 -41.02 26.82
CA ALA A 222 14.65 -41.80 26.31
C ALA A 222 14.79 -42.20 24.82
N GLY A 223 15.96 -41.99 24.20
CA GLY A 223 16.25 -42.38 22.82
C GLY A 223 15.91 -41.30 21.79
N GLY A 224 15.64 -40.07 22.19
CA GLY A 224 15.37 -38.96 21.30
C GLY A 224 16.56 -38.64 20.40
N THR A 225 16.30 -38.41 19.11
CA THR A 225 17.32 -38.18 18.06
C THR A 225 17.54 -36.74 17.67
N MET A 226 16.54 -35.84 17.90
CA MET A 226 16.59 -34.45 17.48
C MET A 226 17.77 -33.68 18.10
N SER A 227 18.27 -32.67 17.40
CA SER A 227 19.09 -31.63 17.98
C SER A 227 18.29 -30.85 19.04
N LYS A 228 18.96 -30.13 19.94
CA LYS A 228 18.27 -29.31 20.95
C LYS A 228 17.36 -28.26 20.30
N ALA A 229 17.82 -27.63 19.23
CA ALA A 229 17.05 -26.62 18.49
C ALA A 229 15.80 -27.25 17.82
N ASP A 230 15.93 -28.43 17.19
CA ASP A 230 14.79 -29.12 16.58
C ASP A 230 13.82 -29.66 17.65
N TRP A 231 14.32 -30.12 18.78
CA TRP A 231 13.48 -30.52 19.90
C TRP A 231 12.67 -29.34 20.45
N ARG A 232 13.28 -28.18 20.63
CA ARG A 232 12.57 -26.96 21.01
C ARG A 232 11.48 -26.57 20.00
N ARG A 233 11.81 -26.59 18.70
CA ARG A 233 10.81 -26.35 17.63
C ARG A 233 9.67 -27.35 17.67
N ASN A 234 9.99 -28.62 17.92
CA ASN A 234 8.98 -29.66 18.03
C ASN A 234 8.05 -29.46 19.24
N ASN A 235 8.58 -29.00 20.39
CA ASN A 235 7.76 -28.71 21.56
C ASN A 235 6.77 -27.57 21.28
N VAL A 236 7.24 -26.47 20.66
CA VAL A 236 6.37 -25.35 20.25
C VAL A 236 5.34 -25.80 19.21
N HIS A 237 5.76 -26.60 18.23
CA HIS A 237 4.83 -27.16 17.24
C HIS A 237 3.76 -28.05 17.90
N THR A 238 4.13 -28.93 18.84
CA THR A 238 3.20 -29.79 19.57
C THR A 238 2.17 -28.96 20.34
N PHE A 239 2.61 -27.89 20.98
CA PHE A 239 1.72 -26.97 21.68
C PHE A 239 0.73 -26.28 20.72
N ILE A 240 1.22 -25.64 19.65
CA ILE A 240 0.38 -24.89 18.70
C ILE A 240 -0.61 -25.84 18.01
N LYS A 241 -0.15 -27.03 17.61
CA LYS A 241 -1.04 -28.06 17.05
C LYS A 241 -2.09 -28.50 18.06
N GLY A 242 -1.73 -28.73 19.31
CA GLY A 242 -2.67 -29.08 20.37
C GLY A 242 -3.74 -28.02 20.59
N VAL A 243 -3.37 -26.74 20.53
CA VAL A 243 -4.35 -25.61 20.61
C VAL A 243 -5.25 -25.61 19.38
N PHE A 244 -4.68 -25.77 18.18
CA PHE A 244 -5.49 -25.87 16.97
C PHE A 244 -6.51 -27.02 17.04
N ASP A 245 -6.07 -28.21 17.41
CA ASP A 245 -6.92 -29.40 17.52
C ASP A 245 -8.05 -29.15 18.56
N MET A 246 -7.75 -28.48 19.67
CA MET A 246 -8.73 -28.08 20.68
C MET A 246 -9.76 -27.09 20.11
N ILE A 247 -9.31 -26.08 19.37
CA ILE A 247 -10.21 -25.12 18.70
C ILE A 247 -11.11 -25.85 17.68
N GLN A 248 -10.54 -26.71 16.84
CA GLN A 248 -11.32 -27.48 15.85
C GLN A 248 -12.37 -28.39 16.51
N LYS A 249 -12.07 -28.91 17.69
CA LYS A 249 -13.01 -29.75 18.45
C LYS A 249 -14.22 -28.98 18.98
N HIS A 250 -14.00 -27.74 19.47
CA HIS A 250 -15.04 -26.98 20.19
C HIS A 250 -15.74 -25.93 19.33
N LYS A 251 -14.95 -25.08 18.64
CA LYS A 251 -15.45 -23.97 17.83
C LYS A 251 -14.59 -23.80 16.57
N PRO A 252 -14.74 -24.67 15.55
CA PRO A 252 -13.88 -24.68 14.37
C PRO A 252 -13.87 -23.38 13.57
N TRP A 253 -14.85 -22.50 13.78
CA TRP A 253 -14.93 -21.19 13.16
C TRP A 253 -14.05 -20.12 13.85
N VAL A 254 -13.56 -20.37 15.07
CA VAL A 254 -12.63 -19.45 15.75
C VAL A 254 -11.32 -19.43 14.98
N ARG A 255 -10.94 -18.25 14.48
CA ARG A 255 -9.70 -18.06 13.71
C ARG A 255 -8.49 -18.21 14.61
N PHE A 256 -7.55 -19.02 14.24
CA PHE A 256 -6.31 -19.19 15.01
C PHE A 256 -5.11 -18.66 14.25
N GLY A 257 -4.37 -17.73 14.83
CA GLY A 257 -3.25 -17.06 14.18
C GLY A 257 -1.99 -16.92 15.02
N GLN A 258 -0.92 -16.63 14.33
CA GLN A 258 0.41 -16.41 14.89
C GLN A 258 0.93 -15.03 14.46
N ALA A 259 1.58 -14.32 15.41
CA ALA A 259 2.23 -13.05 15.14
C ALA A 259 3.76 -13.16 15.32
N PRO A 260 4.47 -13.80 14.38
CA PRO A 260 5.91 -13.93 14.45
C PRO A 260 6.61 -12.60 14.23
N PRO A 261 7.92 -12.47 14.56
CA PRO A 261 8.76 -11.40 14.05
C PRO A 261 8.62 -11.26 12.54
N GLY A 262 8.71 -10.03 12.05
CA GLY A 262 8.49 -9.73 10.62
C GLY A 262 9.51 -10.38 9.68
N THR A 263 10.69 -10.76 10.17
CA THR A 263 11.75 -11.44 9.41
C THR A 263 12.04 -12.82 9.94
N THR A 264 12.10 -13.79 9.03
CA THR A 264 12.44 -15.20 9.30
C THR A 264 12.87 -15.88 8.01
N TYR A 265 13.50 -17.08 8.07
CA TYR A 265 13.97 -17.80 6.88
C TYR A 265 14.88 -16.94 5.98
N THR A 266 15.76 -16.19 6.57
CA THR A 266 16.72 -15.32 5.86
C THR A 266 17.88 -16.11 5.26
N ALA A 267 18.06 -17.40 5.61
CA ALA A 267 19.02 -18.31 5.01
C ALA A 267 18.37 -19.12 3.89
N LYS A 268 19.06 -19.20 2.74
CA LYS A 268 18.54 -19.86 1.53
C LYS A 268 18.24 -21.35 1.72
N ASP A 269 19.10 -22.07 2.43
CA ASP A 269 18.94 -23.51 2.71
C ASP A 269 17.74 -23.79 3.63
N LEU A 270 17.43 -22.86 4.52
CA LEU A 270 16.28 -22.96 5.41
C LEU A 270 14.97 -22.71 4.64
N ALA A 271 14.92 -21.68 3.81
CA ALA A 271 13.76 -21.37 2.97
C ALA A 271 13.48 -22.48 1.94
N ALA A 272 14.53 -23.07 1.37
CA ALA A 272 14.44 -24.15 0.39
C ALA A 272 13.75 -25.41 0.93
N LYS A 273 13.69 -25.63 2.27
CA LYS A 273 12.94 -26.76 2.86
C LYS A 273 11.46 -26.72 2.50
N TYR A 274 10.91 -25.54 2.28
CA TYR A 274 9.51 -25.30 1.97
C TYR A 274 9.31 -24.85 0.52
N ASP A 275 10.37 -24.94 -0.31
CA ASP A 275 10.36 -24.50 -1.71
C ASP A 275 9.86 -23.06 -1.83
N VAL A 276 10.43 -22.16 -1.02
CA VAL A 276 10.19 -20.73 -1.02
C VAL A 276 11.50 -19.97 -1.11
N GLU A 277 11.44 -18.74 -1.57
CA GLU A 277 12.59 -17.83 -1.55
C GLU A 277 12.90 -17.40 -0.11
N GLN A 278 14.16 -17.08 0.15
CA GLN A 278 14.57 -16.53 1.45
C GLN A 278 13.89 -15.17 1.70
N CYS A 279 13.56 -14.90 2.97
CA CYS A 279 13.03 -13.61 3.37
C CYS A 279 14.07 -12.50 3.13
N PRO A 280 13.69 -11.36 2.54
CA PRO A 280 14.60 -10.26 2.23
C PRO A 280 15.00 -9.40 3.45
N GLY A 281 14.85 -9.91 4.66
CA GLY A 281 15.19 -9.21 5.90
C GLY A 281 16.58 -9.53 6.43
N GLY A 282 17.06 -8.73 7.40
CA GLY A 282 18.41 -8.85 7.92
C GLY A 282 18.60 -9.84 9.07
N TYR A 283 17.53 -10.35 9.67
CA TYR A 283 17.62 -11.11 10.93
C TYR A 283 16.74 -12.34 10.90
N GLU A 284 17.28 -13.47 11.39
CA GLU A 284 16.52 -14.69 11.66
C GLU A 284 16.12 -14.72 13.14
N LEU A 285 14.89 -14.39 13.43
CA LEU A 285 14.40 -14.30 14.80
C LEU A 285 13.43 -15.44 15.16
N CYS A 286 12.52 -15.79 14.27
CA CYS A 286 11.44 -16.72 14.55
C CYS A 286 11.94 -18.16 14.67
N TYR A 287 12.57 -18.68 13.63
CA TYR A 287 13.01 -20.09 13.56
C TYR A 287 14.15 -20.41 14.53
N SER A 288 15.15 -19.51 14.63
CA SER A 288 16.38 -19.77 15.38
C SER A 288 16.33 -19.34 16.85
N SER A 289 15.65 -18.20 17.15
CA SER A 289 15.65 -17.62 18.50
C SER A 289 14.39 -17.96 19.30
N GLN A 290 13.24 -17.98 18.63
CA GLN A 290 11.96 -18.32 19.27
C GLN A 290 11.61 -19.82 19.12
N TYR A 291 12.30 -20.50 18.22
CA TYR A 291 12.10 -21.93 17.91
C TYR A 291 10.70 -22.20 17.37
N VAL A 292 10.18 -21.30 16.54
CA VAL A 292 8.91 -21.49 15.83
C VAL A 292 9.18 -21.76 14.36
N ASP A 293 8.80 -22.92 13.88
CA ASP A 293 8.83 -23.25 12.46
C ASP A 293 7.50 -22.85 11.81
N ILE A 294 7.36 -21.56 11.50
CA ILE A 294 6.08 -20.97 11.08
C ILE A 294 5.62 -21.51 9.71
N LEU A 295 6.55 -21.80 8.79
CA LEU A 295 6.19 -22.38 7.49
C LEU A 295 5.67 -23.80 7.63
N ARG A 296 6.20 -24.58 8.58
CA ARG A 296 5.65 -25.89 8.94
C ARG A 296 4.21 -25.79 9.42
N LEU A 297 3.92 -24.81 10.29
CA LEU A 297 2.55 -24.60 10.80
C LEU A 297 1.57 -24.25 9.69
N MET A 298 2.02 -23.45 8.72
CA MET A 298 1.20 -23.08 7.55
C MET A 298 1.02 -24.25 6.58
N ASP A 299 2.07 -25.02 6.32
CA ASP A 299 2.06 -26.19 5.42
C ASP A 299 1.15 -27.31 5.97
N GLU A 300 1.23 -27.59 7.28
CA GLU A 300 0.36 -28.54 7.96
C GLU A 300 -1.07 -28.01 8.19
N GLY A 301 -1.32 -26.72 7.93
CA GLY A 301 -2.65 -26.12 8.06
C GLY A 301 -3.14 -25.95 9.50
N VAL A 302 -2.24 -25.89 10.47
CA VAL A 302 -2.59 -25.75 11.91
C VAL A 302 -2.72 -24.31 12.40
N ILE A 303 -2.73 -23.35 11.47
CA ILE A 303 -3.10 -21.95 11.71
C ILE A 303 -3.97 -21.45 10.57
N ASP A 304 -4.82 -20.46 10.84
CA ASP A 304 -5.74 -19.88 9.87
C ASP A 304 -5.20 -18.57 9.28
N PHE A 305 -4.37 -17.85 10.02
CA PHE A 305 -3.74 -16.63 9.54
C PHE A 305 -2.36 -16.41 10.14
N ILE A 306 -1.59 -15.60 9.44
CA ILE A 306 -0.29 -15.12 9.89
C ILE A 306 -0.33 -13.60 10.05
N SER A 307 0.21 -13.09 11.16
CA SER A 307 0.29 -11.65 11.46
C SER A 307 1.75 -11.24 11.72
N PRO A 308 2.61 -11.24 10.68
CA PRO A 308 4.02 -10.91 10.89
C PRO A 308 4.17 -9.47 11.38
N GLN A 309 5.02 -9.28 12.40
CA GLN A 309 5.32 -7.99 13.02
C GLN A 309 6.34 -7.22 12.17
N VAL A 310 5.88 -6.63 11.06
CA VAL A 310 6.73 -5.87 10.13
C VAL A 310 6.84 -4.43 10.64
N TYR A 311 7.66 -4.25 11.69
CA TYR A 311 7.76 -2.99 12.45
C TYR A 311 8.84 -2.04 11.90
N TRP A 312 9.07 -2.07 10.59
CA TRP A 312 10.00 -1.19 9.88
C TRP A 312 9.25 -0.31 8.89
N GLY A 313 9.88 0.80 8.50
CA GLY A 313 9.36 1.71 7.47
C GLY A 313 9.66 1.22 6.05
N ILE A 314 8.99 1.80 5.09
CA ILE A 314 9.30 1.64 3.66
C ILE A 314 10.71 2.20 3.42
N GLY A 315 11.55 1.46 2.69
CA GLY A 315 12.93 1.84 2.41
C GLY A 315 13.91 1.67 3.58
N SER A 316 13.50 1.09 4.72
CA SER A 316 14.39 0.84 5.85
C SER A 316 15.41 -0.26 5.53
N SER A 317 16.64 -0.12 6.08
CA SER A 317 17.70 -1.12 5.90
C SER A 317 18.17 -1.65 7.26
N PRO A 318 18.43 -2.94 7.43
CA PRO A 318 18.36 -4.03 6.42
C PRO A 318 16.95 -4.61 6.21
N SER A 319 15.95 -4.15 6.93
CA SER A 319 14.59 -4.68 6.90
C SER A 319 13.64 -3.63 6.34
N ASP A 320 13.19 -3.84 5.12
CA ASP A 320 12.35 -2.93 4.34
C ASP A 320 10.91 -3.46 4.25
N TYR A 321 9.95 -2.67 4.73
CA TYR A 321 8.52 -3.03 4.69
C TYR A 321 8.06 -3.41 3.29
N SER A 322 8.48 -2.64 2.28
CA SER A 322 8.08 -2.83 0.88
C SER A 322 8.62 -4.10 0.24
N LYS A 323 9.60 -4.77 0.87
CA LYS A 323 10.17 -6.05 0.41
C LYS A 323 9.69 -7.22 1.25
N ILE A 324 9.64 -7.04 2.58
CA ILE A 324 9.27 -8.11 3.52
C ILE A 324 7.78 -8.47 3.37
N THR A 325 6.90 -7.48 3.28
CA THR A 325 5.45 -7.72 3.18
C THR A 325 5.05 -8.47 1.90
N PRO A 326 5.56 -8.15 0.69
CA PRO A 326 5.34 -8.96 -0.50
C PRO A 326 5.84 -10.41 -0.38
N TRP A 327 6.95 -10.63 0.31
CA TRP A 327 7.42 -11.98 0.60
C TRP A 327 6.39 -12.77 1.44
N TRP A 328 5.88 -12.17 2.54
CA TRP A 328 4.80 -12.78 3.33
C TRP A 328 3.53 -12.99 2.50
N GLY A 329 3.23 -12.08 1.57
CA GLY A 329 2.13 -12.25 0.63
C GLY A 329 2.29 -13.48 -0.26
N THR A 330 3.50 -13.75 -0.73
CA THR A 330 3.80 -14.96 -1.49
C THR A 330 3.64 -16.23 -0.64
N ILE A 331 4.10 -16.19 0.61
CA ILE A 331 3.93 -17.28 1.57
C ILE A 331 2.44 -17.54 1.84
N SER A 332 1.68 -16.48 2.13
CA SER A 332 0.24 -16.56 2.40
C SER A 332 -0.53 -17.21 1.23
N ARG A 333 -0.26 -16.79 0.00
CA ARG A 333 -0.87 -17.39 -1.21
C ARG A 333 -0.49 -18.85 -1.39
N ARG A 334 0.81 -19.20 -1.19
CA ARG A 334 1.29 -20.57 -1.35
C ARG A 334 0.55 -21.53 -0.43
N PHE A 335 0.39 -21.18 0.84
CA PHE A 335 -0.23 -22.04 1.84
C PHE A 335 -1.74 -21.79 2.02
N ASN A 336 -2.33 -20.92 1.22
CA ASN A 336 -3.73 -20.53 1.29
C ASN A 336 -4.17 -20.16 2.72
N ARG A 337 -3.52 -19.15 3.31
CA ARG A 337 -3.83 -18.62 4.65
C ARG A 337 -3.92 -17.11 4.58
N HIS A 338 -4.68 -16.51 5.49
CA HIS A 338 -4.79 -15.05 5.54
C HIS A 338 -3.48 -14.39 5.99
N LEU A 339 -3.21 -13.22 5.43
CA LEU A 339 -2.12 -12.33 5.82
C LEU A 339 -2.70 -11.07 6.46
N PHE A 340 -2.57 -10.93 7.78
CA PHE A 340 -2.96 -9.75 8.52
C PHE A 340 -1.70 -9.09 9.09
N VAL A 341 -1.11 -8.16 8.38
CA VAL A 341 0.21 -7.61 8.72
C VAL A 341 0.11 -6.76 9.98
N ALA A 342 0.95 -7.07 10.98
CA ALA A 342 1.09 -6.24 12.16
C ALA A 342 2.02 -5.06 11.85
N GLN A 343 1.51 -3.84 12.07
CA GLN A 343 2.18 -2.57 11.81
C GLN A 343 2.32 -1.79 13.11
N THR A 344 3.52 -1.31 13.45
CA THR A 344 3.67 -0.51 14.67
C THR A 344 3.44 0.97 14.39
N ILE A 345 2.47 1.55 15.06
CA ILE A 345 2.20 3.00 15.04
C ILE A 345 2.78 3.73 16.27
N GLN A 346 3.59 3.04 17.08
CA GLN A 346 4.20 3.64 18.26
C GLN A 346 5.21 4.76 17.96
N TYR A 347 5.73 4.82 16.73
CA TYR A 347 6.67 5.86 16.31
C TYR A 347 5.97 7.13 15.81
N LEU A 348 4.64 7.14 15.74
CA LEU A 348 3.89 8.34 15.40
C LEU A 348 4.19 9.46 16.40
N LYS A 349 4.28 10.69 15.89
CA LYS A 349 4.44 11.89 16.71
C LYS A 349 3.10 12.60 16.86
N ASN A 350 2.67 12.78 18.11
CA ASN A 350 1.44 13.51 18.42
C ASN A 350 1.67 15.02 18.27
N GLY A 351 0.76 15.72 17.56
CA GLY A 351 0.82 17.18 17.38
C GLY A 351 1.84 17.68 16.36
N GLY A 352 2.48 16.80 15.60
CA GLY A 352 3.44 17.16 14.54
C GLY A 352 2.79 17.46 13.19
N SER A 353 3.55 18.12 12.30
CA SER A 353 3.27 18.08 10.86
C SER A 353 3.51 16.67 10.35
N ALA A 354 2.82 16.26 9.29
CA ALA A 354 3.16 15.04 8.58
C ALA A 354 4.61 15.13 8.09
N THR A 355 5.48 14.29 8.63
CA THR A 355 6.86 14.14 8.20
C THR A 355 6.99 12.82 7.44
N SER A 356 8.05 12.65 6.66
CA SER A 356 8.31 11.39 5.97
C SER A 356 8.64 10.26 6.94
N GLY A 357 8.47 9.01 6.50
CA GLY A 357 8.79 7.80 7.23
C GLY A 357 7.77 7.44 8.31
N THR A 358 8.12 6.49 9.19
CA THR A 358 7.24 5.90 10.21
C THR A 358 6.66 6.89 11.24
N THR A 359 7.01 8.14 11.16
CA THR A 359 6.40 9.22 11.96
C THR A 359 5.21 9.89 11.28
N SER A 360 4.91 9.55 10.03
CA SER A 360 3.84 10.11 9.19
C SER A 360 2.64 9.18 9.08
N PHE A 361 1.43 9.73 9.09
CA PHE A 361 0.21 8.97 8.79
C PHE A 361 0.20 8.43 7.35
N ALA A 362 0.81 9.17 6.40
CA ALA A 362 0.92 8.77 5.00
C ALA A 362 1.70 7.45 4.85
N GLU A 363 2.76 7.25 5.61
CA GLU A 363 3.52 5.99 5.63
C GLU A 363 2.62 4.77 5.88
N TYR A 364 1.69 4.87 6.83
CA TYR A 364 0.79 3.74 7.17
C TYR A 364 -0.33 3.54 6.14
N TYR A 365 -0.73 4.59 5.45
CA TYR A 365 -1.57 4.45 4.26
C TYR A 365 -0.82 3.66 3.18
N ASP A 366 0.41 4.03 2.86
CA ASP A 366 1.24 3.37 1.84
C ASP A 366 1.52 1.91 2.23
N GLN A 367 1.84 1.64 3.50
CA GLN A 367 1.98 0.29 4.02
C GLN A 367 0.69 -0.53 3.85
N THR A 368 -0.49 0.07 4.10
CA THR A 368 -1.79 -0.60 3.90
C THR A 368 -2.01 -0.92 2.42
N MET A 369 -1.62 -0.02 1.51
CA MET A 369 -1.68 -0.31 0.07
C MET A 369 -0.72 -1.45 -0.33
N ILE A 370 0.47 -1.52 0.27
CA ILE A 370 1.40 -2.65 0.08
C ILE A 370 0.77 -3.95 0.58
N ASN A 371 0.10 -3.96 1.74
CA ASN A 371 -0.59 -5.15 2.25
C ASN A 371 -1.62 -5.66 1.25
N ARG A 372 -2.44 -4.76 0.69
CA ARG A 372 -3.48 -5.08 -0.30
C ARG A 372 -2.91 -5.62 -1.61
N LYS A 373 -1.78 -5.06 -2.08
CA LYS A 373 -1.07 -5.55 -3.28
C LYS A 373 -0.40 -6.91 -3.05
N SER A 374 0.07 -7.18 -1.84
CA SER A 374 0.91 -8.34 -1.54
C SER A 374 0.13 -9.63 -1.36
N ALA A 375 -1.04 -9.56 -0.76
CA ALA A 375 -1.89 -10.73 -0.51
C ALA A 375 -2.84 -11.01 -1.69
N GLN A 376 -3.48 -12.17 -1.66
CA GLN A 376 -4.62 -12.42 -2.54
C GLN A 376 -5.76 -11.47 -2.16
N LEU A 377 -6.46 -10.90 -3.14
CA LEU A 377 -7.62 -10.05 -2.88
C LEU A 377 -8.63 -10.76 -1.98
N GLY A 378 -9.07 -10.08 -0.92
CA GLY A 378 -9.98 -10.64 0.08
C GLY A 378 -9.33 -11.55 1.11
N SER A 379 -7.99 -11.60 1.20
CA SER A 379 -7.24 -12.41 2.17
C SER A 379 -6.27 -11.61 3.04
N THR A 380 -6.42 -10.29 3.10
CA THR A 380 -5.47 -9.38 3.73
C THR A 380 -6.08 -8.53 4.84
N GLY A 381 -5.23 -7.84 5.55
CA GLY A 381 -5.61 -6.87 6.57
C GLY A 381 -4.42 -6.25 7.28
N SER A 382 -4.73 -5.30 8.15
CA SER A 382 -3.78 -4.57 8.99
C SER A 382 -4.16 -4.69 10.45
N ILE A 383 -3.17 -4.92 11.33
CA ILE A 383 -3.34 -4.89 12.78
C ILE A 383 -2.35 -3.86 13.34
N PHE A 384 -2.83 -2.73 13.81
CA PHE A 384 -1.97 -1.63 14.27
C PHE A 384 -1.57 -1.79 15.73
N TYR A 385 -0.27 -1.82 16.03
CA TYR A 385 0.27 -1.80 17.38
C TYR A 385 0.64 -0.36 17.77
N SER A 386 -0.01 0.28 18.73
CA SER A 386 -1.14 -0.20 19.50
C SER A 386 -2.24 0.86 19.64
N GLN A 387 -3.31 0.49 20.29
CA GLN A 387 -4.56 1.24 20.36
C GLN A 387 -4.41 2.68 20.86
N LYS A 388 -3.58 2.96 21.87
CA LYS A 388 -3.40 4.33 22.40
C LYS A 388 -2.92 5.34 21.36
N TYR A 389 -2.15 4.90 20.36
CA TYR A 389 -1.61 5.77 19.30
C TYR A 389 -2.66 6.11 18.23
N MET A 390 -3.81 5.42 18.20
CA MET A 390 -4.93 5.75 17.32
C MET A 390 -5.47 7.16 17.53
N TYR A 391 -5.28 7.72 18.73
CA TYR A 391 -5.70 9.07 19.09
C TYR A 391 -4.66 10.15 18.80
N TYR A 392 -3.46 9.80 18.39
CA TYR A 392 -2.43 10.78 18.03
C TYR A 392 -2.87 11.59 16.82
N LYS A 393 -2.50 12.88 16.83
CA LYS A 393 -2.96 13.84 15.82
C LYS A 393 -1.84 14.33 14.95
N GLN A 394 -2.10 14.44 13.66
CA GLN A 394 -1.28 15.13 12.67
C GLN A 394 -2.23 15.94 11.77
N GLY A 395 -1.86 17.20 11.47
CA GLY A 395 -2.72 18.07 10.66
C GLY A 395 -4.14 18.27 11.24
N GLY A 396 -4.32 18.19 12.58
CA GLY A 396 -5.63 18.30 13.23
C GLY A 396 -6.47 17.02 13.25
N GLN A 397 -6.09 15.97 12.52
CA GLN A 397 -6.79 14.69 12.40
C GLN A 397 -6.16 13.64 13.31
N THR A 398 -6.98 12.74 13.89
CA THR A 398 -6.47 11.51 14.55
C THR A 398 -6.05 10.49 13.50
N PHE A 399 -5.20 9.52 13.91
CA PHE A 399 -4.79 8.44 13.01
C PHE A 399 -6.00 7.63 12.48
N GLY A 400 -6.94 7.26 13.36
CA GLY A 400 -8.15 6.55 12.94
C GLY A 400 -8.97 7.35 11.91
N ASN A 401 -9.20 8.65 12.16
CA ASN A 401 -9.91 9.50 11.20
C ASN A 401 -9.16 9.65 9.87
N TYR A 402 -7.83 9.69 9.91
CA TYR A 402 -7.01 9.74 8.71
C TYR A 402 -7.21 8.48 7.86
N MET A 403 -7.09 7.28 8.48
CA MET A 403 -7.30 6.02 7.76
C MET A 403 -8.72 5.94 7.19
N LYS A 404 -9.75 6.35 7.97
CA LYS A 404 -11.13 6.44 7.46
C LYS A 404 -11.21 7.34 6.24
N SER A 405 -10.60 8.52 6.27
CA SER A 405 -10.67 9.49 5.16
C SER A 405 -9.92 9.03 3.90
N LYS A 406 -8.96 8.09 4.02
CA LYS A 406 -8.09 7.66 2.94
C LYS A 406 -8.45 6.31 2.33
N CYS A 407 -8.69 5.29 3.16
CA CYS A 407 -8.86 3.92 2.68
C CYS A 407 -9.81 3.03 3.50
N TYR A 408 -10.47 3.59 4.53
CA TYR A 408 -11.50 2.90 5.32
C TYR A 408 -12.82 3.69 5.30
N GLN A 409 -13.17 4.30 4.15
CA GLN A 409 -14.36 5.14 4.01
C GLN A 409 -15.64 4.33 4.16
N LYS A 410 -15.63 3.08 3.72
CA LYS A 410 -16.76 2.15 3.76
C LYS A 410 -16.53 1.04 4.77
N PRO A 411 -17.60 0.47 5.36
CA PRO A 411 -17.48 -0.71 6.20
C PRO A 411 -16.82 -1.87 5.42
N ALA A 412 -16.19 -2.77 6.16
CA ALA A 412 -15.60 -3.99 5.63
C ALA A 412 -15.94 -5.18 6.53
N VAL A 413 -15.97 -6.36 5.94
CA VAL A 413 -16.17 -7.63 6.62
C VAL A 413 -14.86 -8.43 6.66
N MET A 414 -14.76 -9.35 7.61
CA MET A 414 -13.60 -10.22 7.70
C MET A 414 -13.54 -11.18 6.50
N PRO A 415 -12.34 -11.48 5.98
CA PRO A 415 -12.16 -12.45 4.91
C PRO A 415 -12.67 -13.85 5.27
N ALA A 416 -13.25 -14.57 4.30
CA ALA A 416 -13.70 -15.94 4.49
C ALA A 416 -12.54 -16.93 4.57
N MET A 417 -12.61 -17.88 5.49
CA MET A 417 -11.64 -18.99 5.63
C MET A 417 -11.93 -20.08 4.58
N THR A 418 -11.49 -19.86 3.34
CA THR A 418 -11.82 -20.71 2.18
C THR A 418 -11.27 -22.13 2.25
N TRP A 419 -10.38 -22.41 3.20
CA TRP A 419 -9.84 -23.78 3.47
C TRP A 419 -10.68 -24.56 4.49
N LYS A 420 -11.72 -23.97 5.06
CA LYS A 420 -12.65 -24.62 6.00
C LYS A 420 -14.01 -24.84 5.35
N GLU A 421 -14.61 -25.99 5.59
CA GLU A 421 -15.97 -26.24 5.17
C GLU A 421 -16.95 -25.56 6.11
N ALA A 422 -17.71 -24.60 5.59
CA ALA A 422 -18.77 -23.93 6.34
C ALA A 422 -20.11 -24.66 6.13
N PRO A 423 -20.96 -24.82 7.18
CA PRO A 423 -22.30 -25.32 7.01
C PRO A 423 -23.12 -24.38 6.11
N VAL A 424 -23.78 -24.94 5.08
CA VAL A 424 -24.59 -24.17 4.15
C VAL A 424 -25.73 -23.47 4.89
N GLN A 425 -25.85 -22.16 4.67
CA GLN A 425 -26.89 -21.32 5.27
C GLN A 425 -27.93 -20.94 4.20
N GLY A 426 -29.21 -20.95 4.60
CA GLY A 426 -30.25 -20.35 3.78
C GLY A 426 -30.40 -18.86 4.06
N LYS A 427 -31.21 -18.19 3.26
CA LYS A 427 -31.58 -16.78 3.48
C LYS A 427 -32.17 -16.57 4.87
N VAL A 428 -32.20 -15.33 5.36
CA VAL A 428 -33.00 -14.94 6.51
C VAL A 428 -34.51 -15.06 6.18
N THR A 429 -35.32 -15.26 7.17
CA THR A 429 -36.81 -15.35 7.05
C THR A 429 -37.48 -14.26 7.88
N ASN A 430 -38.69 -13.91 7.52
CA ASN A 430 -39.51 -12.88 8.19
C ASN A 430 -38.83 -11.51 8.27
N LEU A 431 -38.07 -11.14 7.22
CA LEU A 431 -37.43 -9.82 7.13
C LEU A 431 -38.49 -8.73 7.07
N ALA A 432 -38.47 -7.81 8.05
CA ALA A 432 -39.42 -6.72 8.20
C ALA A 432 -38.73 -5.43 8.68
N TYR A 433 -39.22 -4.28 8.23
CA TYR A 433 -38.78 -2.97 8.67
C TYR A 433 -39.92 -2.17 9.28
N ASP A 434 -39.72 -1.66 10.49
CA ASP A 434 -40.66 -0.76 11.17
C ASP A 434 -40.17 0.67 11.01
N GLU A 435 -40.88 1.47 10.22
CA GLU A 435 -40.59 2.88 9.98
C GLU A 435 -40.69 3.78 11.22
N ASN A 436 -41.44 3.38 12.25
CA ASN A 436 -41.60 4.19 13.45
C ASN A 436 -40.39 4.08 14.37
N THR A 437 -39.82 2.89 14.45
CA THR A 437 -38.62 2.59 15.26
C THR A 437 -37.34 2.61 14.46
N ASN A 438 -37.44 2.65 13.11
CA ASN A 438 -36.33 2.51 12.15
C ASN A 438 -35.54 1.20 12.32
N LEU A 439 -36.23 0.16 12.79
CA LEU A 439 -35.65 -1.14 13.11
C LEU A 439 -35.95 -2.15 11.99
N LEU A 440 -34.94 -2.72 11.42
CA LEU A 440 -34.98 -3.87 10.52
C LEU A 440 -34.83 -5.13 11.38
N THR A 441 -35.71 -6.13 11.21
CA THR A 441 -35.73 -7.38 12.01
C THR A 441 -35.95 -8.59 11.11
N TRP A 442 -35.45 -9.74 11.57
CA TRP A 442 -35.59 -11.04 10.90
C TRP A 442 -35.57 -12.19 11.94
N ASP A 443 -35.79 -13.42 11.49
CA ASP A 443 -35.65 -14.57 12.37
C ASP A 443 -34.18 -14.86 12.67
N ALA A 444 -33.88 -15.04 13.96
CA ALA A 444 -32.53 -15.39 14.41
C ALA A 444 -32.12 -16.80 13.97
N LYS A 445 -30.85 -16.95 13.64
CA LYS A 445 -30.18 -18.25 13.41
C LYS A 445 -29.03 -18.41 14.39
N GLU A 446 -28.71 -19.65 14.72
CA GLU A 446 -27.67 -19.97 15.68
C GLU A 446 -26.27 -19.88 15.02
N ASN A 447 -25.30 -19.41 15.77
CA ASN A 447 -23.88 -19.35 15.38
C ASN A 447 -23.59 -18.61 14.07
N VAL A 448 -24.36 -17.57 13.79
CA VAL A 448 -24.17 -16.70 12.61
C VAL A 448 -24.18 -15.22 13.01
N ARG A 449 -23.77 -14.41 12.09
CA ARG A 449 -23.92 -12.95 12.04
C ARG A 449 -24.70 -12.59 10.80
N TYR A 450 -24.91 -11.31 10.57
CA TYR A 450 -25.64 -10.82 9.41
C TYR A 450 -24.94 -9.61 8.83
N THR A 451 -24.82 -9.55 7.50
CA THR A 451 -24.50 -8.33 6.80
C THR A 451 -25.76 -7.64 6.36
N VAL A 452 -25.83 -6.34 6.59
CA VAL A 452 -27.01 -5.51 6.31
C VAL A 452 -26.65 -4.49 5.25
N TYR A 453 -27.53 -4.37 4.25
CA TYR A 453 -27.33 -3.51 3.09
C TYR A 453 -28.47 -2.52 2.96
N ALA A 454 -28.17 -1.28 2.57
CA ALA A 454 -29.12 -0.31 2.07
C ALA A 454 -28.88 -0.13 0.57
N VAL A 455 -29.83 -0.56 -0.24
CA VAL A 455 -29.71 -0.56 -1.70
C VAL A 455 -30.62 0.53 -2.24
N PRO A 456 -30.11 1.44 -3.11
CA PRO A 456 -30.96 2.45 -3.73
C PRO A 456 -32.16 1.84 -4.42
N ASN A 457 -33.37 2.41 -4.26
CA ASN A 457 -34.60 1.89 -4.86
C ASN A 457 -34.51 1.73 -6.41
N GLY A 458 -33.57 2.44 -7.03
CA GLY A 458 -33.29 2.31 -8.45
C GLY A 458 -32.58 1.03 -8.88
N VAL A 459 -31.97 0.31 -7.97
CA VAL A 459 -31.35 -1.01 -8.20
C VAL A 459 -32.42 -2.07 -7.96
N GLU A 460 -32.78 -2.86 -8.99
CA GLU A 460 -33.76 -3.92 -8.81
C GLU A 460 -33.18 -5.05 -7.93
N PRO A 461 -33.99 -5.70 -7.05
CA PRO A 461 -33.52 -6.78 -6.20
C PRO A 461 -32.84 -7.93 -6.95
N SER A 462 -33.23 -8.18 -8.21
CA SER A 462 -32.59 -9.18 -9.07
C SER A 462 -31.20 -8.77 -9.59
N ALA A 463 -30.88 -7.48 -9.57
CA ALA A 463 -29.59 -6.92 -9.95
C ALA A 463 -28.71 -6.57 -8.73
N PHE A 464 -29.22 -6.80 -7.53
CA PHE A 464 -28.44 -6.55 -6.30
C PHE A 464 -27.29 -7.54 -6.20
N ALA A 465 -26.09 -6.99 -6.13
CA ALA A 465 -24.90 -7.70 -5.71
C ALA A 465 -24.48 -7.21 -4.33
N MET A 466 -23.90 -8.11 -3.52
CA MET A 466 -23.45 -7.81 -2.16
C MET A 466 -22.18 -6.94 -2.18
N GLU A 467 -22.28 -5.77 -2.79
CA GLU A 467 -21.17 -4.84 -2.97
C GLU A 467 -20.92 -4.02 -1.72
N GLN A 468 -19.68 -3.57 -1.53
CA GLN A 468 -19.29 -2.73 -0.41
C GLN A 468 -20.06 -1.40 -0.37
N ASP A 469 -20.43 -0.87 -1.53
CA ASP A 469 -21.13 0.41 -1.67
C ASP A 469 -22.49 0.43 -0.98
N TYR A 470 -23.13 -0.74 -0.84
CA TYR A 470 -24.42 -0.88 -0.20
C TYR A 470 -24.33 -1.39 1.25
N LEU A 471 -23.14 -1.82 1.70
CA LEU A 471 -22.95 -2.39 3.03
C LEU A 471 -23.11 -1.32 4.12
N LEU A 472 -24.07 -1.51 5.02
CA LEU A 472 -24.23 -0.68 6.22
C LEU A 472 -23.34 -1.16 7.36
N GLY A 473 -23.22 -2.48 7.54
CA GLY A 473 -22.43 -3.07 8.60
C GLY A 473 -22.78 -4.53 8.89
N VAL A 474 -22.29 -5.02 10.01
CA VAL A 474 -22.51 -6.37 10.52
C VAL A 474 -23.36 -6.30 11.79
N SER A 475 -24.29 -7.23 11.95
CA SER A 475 -25.03 -7.43 13.21
C SER A 475 -24.82 -8.85 13.73
N TYR A 476 -24.65 -8.98 15.03
CA TYR A 476 -24.68 -10.26 15.75
C TYR A 476 -26.09 -10.60 16.24
N ASP A 477 -26.98 -9.60 16.27
CA ASP A 477 -28.40 -9.74 16.60
C ASP A 477 -29.25 -9.90 15.34
N ALA A 478 -30.46 -10.47 15.48
CA ALA A 478 -31.42 -10.58 14.37
C ALA A 478 -32.18 -9.25 14.15
N SER A 479 -31.49 -8.15 14.28
CA SER A 479 -32.03 -6.79 14.10
C SER A 479 -30.92 -5.79 13.74
N TYR A 480 -31.32 -4.68 13.10
CA TYR A 480 -30.38 -3.59 12.77
C TYR A 480 -31.13 -2.25 12.71
N THR A 481 -30.65 -1.25 13.44
CA THR A 481 -31.23 0.10 13.34
C THR A 481 -30.68 0.82 12.11
N ILE A 482 -31.57 1.19 11.19
CA ILE A 482 -31.20 1.87 9.95
C ILE A 482 -30.76 3.32 10.25
N PRO A 483 -29.55 3.72 9.86
CA PRO A 483 -29.08 5.10 10.01
C PRO A 483 -29.98 6.10 9.25
N GLU A 484 -30.04 7.33 9.72
CA GLU A 484 -30.99 8.34 9.24
C GLU A 484 -30.89 8.60 7.74
N GLU A 485 -29.67 8.66 7.22
CA GLU A 485 -29.37 8.93 5.82
C GLU A 485 -29.87 7.83 4.86
N TYR A 486 -30.15 6.62 5.36
CA TYR A 486 -30.62 5.47 4.56
C TYR A 486 -32.10 5.17 4.75
N ARG A 487 -32.88 5.98 5.49
CA ARG A 487 -34.29 5.69 5.82
C ARG A 487 -35.28 5.96 4.69
N SER A 488 -34.89 6.66 3.66
CA SER A 488 -35.75 6.91 2.49
C SER A 488 -34.94 6.84 1.20
N GLY A 489 -35.56 6.32 0.14
CA GLY A 489 -34.91 6.11 -1.16
C GLY A 489 -34.10 4.82 -1.27
N TYR A 490 -34.18 3.97 -0.24
CA TYR A 490 -33.50 2.68 -0.20
C TYR A 490 -34.49 1.57 0.18
N TYR A 491 -34.19 0.36 -0.26
CA TYR A 491 -34.69 -0.87 0.32
C TYR A 491 -33.54 -1.58 1.06
N TYR A 492 -33.86 -2.57 1.88
CA TYR A 492 -32.87 -3.23 2.70
C TYR A 492 -32.71 -4.69 2.28
N ALA A 493 -31.46 -5.17 2.32
CA ALA A 493 -31.17 -6.59 2.15
C ALA A 493 -30.33 -7.09 3.30
N VAL A 494 -30.58 -8.34 3.70
CA VAL A 494 -29.85 -8.99 4.79
C VAL A 494 -29.36 -10.34 4.30
N CYS A 495 -28.07 -10.60 4.50
CA CYS A 495 -27.44 -11.89 4.27
C CYS A 495 -27.09 -12.55 5.60
N VAL A 496 -27.23 -13.87 5.66
CA VAL A 496 -26.54 -14.63 6.70
C VAL A 496 -25.04 -14.51 6.43
N TYR A 497 -24.31 -14.04 7.43
CA TYR A 497 -22.86 -13.95 7.43
C TYR A 497 -22.33 -14.91 8.49
N ASP A 498 -21.84 -16.06 8.07
CA ASP A 498 -21.45 -17.09 9.00
C ASP A 498 -20.14 -16.77 9.74
N ARG A 499 -19.80 -17.59 10.74
CA ARG A 499 -18.60 -17.38 11.57
C ARG A 499 -17.31 -17.74 10.81
N TYR A 500 -17.40 -18.42 9.65
CA TYR A 500 -16.26 -18.70 8.78
C TYR A 500 -15.94 -17.53 7.82
N GLY A 501 -16.85 -16.55 7.74
CA GLY A 501 -16.69 -15.33 6.92
C GLY A 501 -17.37 -15.38 5.56
N TYR A 502 -18.25 -16.38 5.32
CA TYR A 502 -19.05 -16.43 4.09
C TYR A 502 -20.35 -15.64 4.24
N GLU A 503 -20.66 -14.87 3.22
CA GLU A 503 -21.96 -14.25 3.03
C GLU A 503 -22.80 -15.14 2.13
N TRP A 504 -23.99 -15.49 2.61
CA TRP A 504 -24.94 -16.34 1.91
C TRP A 504 -25.99 -15.50 1.18
N ASP A 505 -26.90 -16.13 0.45
CA ASP A 505 -27.90 -15.45 -0.34
C ASP A 505 -28.69 -14.39 0.46
N ALA A 506 -28.87 -13.22 -0.14
CA ALA A 506 -29.60 -12.13 0.47
C ALA A 506 -31.12 -12.35 0.43
N GLU A 507 -31.81 -11.93 1.49
CA GLU A 507 -33.23 -11.63 1.45
C GLU A 507 -33.42 -10.12 1.44
N ALA A 508 -34.34 -9.62 0.60
CA ALA A 508 -34.58 -8.20 0.42
C ALA A 508 -35.98 -7.80 0.89
N TRP A 509 -36.07 -6.72 1.63
CA TRP A 509 -37.31 -6.06 2.00
C TRP A 509 -37.42 -4.73 1.25
N LYS A 510 -38.43 -4.61 0.38
CA LYS A 510 -38.69 -3.38 -0.39
C LYS A 510 -40.07 -2.84 0.02
N PRO A 511 -40.15 -1.56 0.47
CA PRO A 511 -41.43 -0.99 0.81
C PRO A 511 -42.31 -0.79 -0.43
N VAL A 512 -43.62 -0.96 -0.25
CA VAL A 512 -44.63 -0.65 -1.27
C VAL A 512 -45.65 0.29 -0.63
N TYR A 513 -45.75 1.51 -1.16
CA TYR A 513 -46.68 2.51 -0.65
C TYR A 513 -47.84 2.72 -1.59
N ALA A 514 -48.95 3.24 -1.05
CA ALA A 514 -50.16 3.52 -1.86
C ALA A 514 -49.99 4.73 -2.78
N GLU A 515 -49.15 5.71 -2.37
CA GLU A 515 -48.92 6.92 -3.13
C GLU A 515 -47.57 6.86 -3.84
N THR A 516 -47.49 7.43 -5.05
CA THR A 516 -46.25 7.56 -5.83
C THR A 516 -46.04 9.05 -6.14
N LEU A 517 -44.82 9.53 -5.94
CA LEU A 517 -44.45 10.89 -6.34
C LEU A 517 -44.51 11.06 -7.87
N ALA A 518 -44.73 12.29 -8.31
CA ALA A 518 -44.60 12.63 -9.72
C ALA A 518 -43.16 12.42 -10.23
N ASN A 519 -43.02 12.10 -11.50
CA ASN A 519 -41.73 11.88 -12.12
C ASN A 519 -40.98 13.23 -12.32
N PRO A 520 -39.73 13.38 -11.90
CA PRO A 520 -38.91 14.54 -12.21
C PRO A 520 -38.75 14.73 -13.72
N THR A 521 -38.71 15.98 -14.17
CA THR A 521 -38.37 16.32 -15.55
C THR A 521 -36.91 16.76 -15.62
N LEU A 522 -36.11 16.09 -16.45
CA LEU A 522 -34.71 16.42 -16.62
C LEU A 522 -34.56 17.67 -17.47
N VAL A 523 -33.64 18.56 -17.09
CA VAL A 523 -33.38 19.84 -17.76
C VAL A 523 -32.02 19.85 -18.45
N SER A 524 -30.95 19.46 -17.75
CA SER A 524 -29.58 19.44 -18.28
C SER A 524 -28.77 18.33 -17.58
N PRO A 525 -27.87 17.71 -18.32
CA PRO A 525 -27.64 17.78 -19.76
C PRO A 525 -28.74 17.12 -20.59
N ALA A 526 -28.94 17.60 -21.83
CA ALA A 526 -29.79 16.92 -22.77
C ALA A 526 -29.21 15.58 -23.21
N THR A 527 -30.08 14.68 -23.70
CA THR A 527 -29.59 13.37 -24.16
C THR A 527 -28.55 13.50 -25.29
N GLY A 528 -27.51 12.70 -25.26
CA GLY A 528 -26.38 12.74 -26.21
C GLY A 528 -25.34 13.84 -25.90
N PHE A 529 -25.42 14.49 -24.74
CA PHE A 529 -24.46 15.51 -24.36
C PHE A 529 -23.06 14.88 -24.16
N ALA A 530 -22.03 15.53 -24.72
CA ALA A 530 -20.67 15.09 -24.58
C ALA A 530 -19.76 16.29 -24.28
N THR A 531 -18.91 16.19 -23.27
CA THR A 531 -18.02 17.29 -22.83
C THR A 531 -16.79 16.76 -22.10
N ASP A 532 -15.74 17.55 -22.12
CA ASP A 532 -14.53 17.39 -21.30
C ASP A 532 -14.47 18.39 -20.11
N LYS A 533 -15.50 19.23 -19.98
CA LYS A 533 -15.60 20.25 -18.93
C LYS A 533 -16.60 19.84 -17.85
N PRO A 534 -16.42 20.34 -16.62
CA PRO A 534 -17.43 20.18 -15.58
C PRO A 534 -18.79 20.74 -16.02
N PHE A 535 -19.85 20.09 -15.62
CA PHE A 535 -21.24 20.51 -15.85
C PHE A 535 -22.11 20.07 -14.66
N ASP A 536 -23.35 20.55 -14.65
CA ASP A 536 -24.34 20.21 -13.63
C ASP A 536 -25.47 19.40 -14.24
N PHE A 537 -25.87 18.34 -13.55
CA PHE A 537 -27.15 17.68 -13.73
C PHE A 537 -28.24 18.57 -13.11
N VAL A 538 -29.28 18.88 -13.86
CA VAL A 538 -30.36 19.78 -13.43
C VAL A 538 -31.71 19.15 -13.76
N TRP A 539 -32.67 19.26 -12.85
CA TRP A 539 -34.06 18.77 -13.01
C TRP A 539 -35.05 19.72 -12.33
N ASN A 540 -36.32 19.57 -12.68
CA ASN A 540 -37.38 20.34 -12.07
C ASN A 540 -37.79 19.76 -10.71
N ALA A 541 -38.15 20.64 -9.77
CA ALA A 541 -38.68 20.24 -8.47
C ALA A 541 -40.00 19.45 -8.64
N VAL A 542 -40.18 18.46 -7.76
CA VAL A 542 -41.40 17.64 -7.66
C VAL A 542 -42.11 18.01 -6.35
N ASP A 543 -43.40 18.33 -6.45
CA ASP A 543 -44.20 18.65 -5.25
C ASP A 543 -44.27 17.43 -4.30
N GLY A 544 -44.05 17.69 -3.02
CA GLY A 544 -44.00 16.68 -1.98
C GLY A 544 -42.73 15.80 -1.96
N ALA A 545 -41.73 16.08 -2.80
CA ALA A 545 -40.44 15.43 -2.69
C ALA A 545 -39.61 16.03 -1.53
N GLU A 546 -39.02 15.22 -0.70
CA GLU A 546 -38.10 15.61 0.39
C GLU A 546 -36.66 15.67 -0.09
N LYS A 547 -36.29 14.79 -1.02
CA LYS A 547 -34.96 14.72 -1.65
C LYS A 547 -35.03 14.04 -3.03
N TYR A 548 -33.91 14.02 -3.72
CA TYR A 548 -33.75 13.40 -5.01
C TYR A 548 -32.56 12.44 -5.00
N ALA A 549 -32.60 11.39 -5.83
CA ALA A 549 -31.44 10.56 -6.13
C ALA A 549 -31.12 10.68 -7.61
N LEU A 550 -29.87 11.07 -7.93
CA LEU A 550 -29.29 10.97 -9.26
C LEU A 550 -28.70 9.58 -9.42
N ASP A 551 -29.22 8.76 -10.33
CA ASP A 551 -28.66 7.47 -10.70
C ASP A 551 -27.91 7.60 -12.03
N ILE A 552 -26.67 7.08 -12.11
CA ILE A 552 -25.83 7.03 -13.31
C ILE A 552 -25.51 5.56 -13.58
N ALA A 553 -25.76 5.07 -14.80
CA ALA A 553 -25.59 3.69 -15.19
C ALA A 553 -24.90 3.55 -16.54
N THR A 554 -24.31 2.38 -16.80
CA THR A 554 -23.74 2.02 -18.09
C THR A 554 -24.77 1.49 -19.10
N ASP A 555 -26.01 1.25 -18.66
CA ASP A 555 -27.10 0.72 -19.49
C ASP A 555 -28.41 1.48 -19.29
N ALA A 556 -29.26 1.47 -20.30
CA ALA A 556 -30.56 2.18 -20.34
C ALA A 556 -31.57 1.62 -19.33
N ALA A 557 -31.43 0.37 -18.91
CA ALA A 557 -32.33 -0.29 -17.97
C ALA A 557 -31.90 -0.04 -16.49
N PHE A 558 -30.75 0.61 -16.27
CA PHE A 558 -30.17 0.86 -14.95
C PHE A 558 -29.95 -0.42 -14.14
N LEU A 559 -29.54 -1.50 -14.81
CA LEU A 559 -29.11 -2.73 -14.16
C LEU A 559 -27.70 -2.62 -13.60
N ASN A 560 -26.86 -1.80 -14.24
CA ASN A 560 -25.47 -1.57 -13.85
C ASN A 560 -25.30 -0.09 -13.46
N ILE A 561 -25.76 0.27 -12.27
CA ILE A 561 -25.64 1.62 -11.72
C ILE A 561 -24.20 1.81 -11.19
N GLU A 562 -23.43 2.71 -11.82
CA GLU A 562 -22.09 3.07 -11.35
C GLU A 562 -22.15 3.99 -10.12
N LYS A 563 -23.17 4.86 -10.06
CA LYS A 563 -23.34 5.77 -8.93
C LYS A 563 -24.79 6.16 -8.70
N SER A 564 -25.19 6.19 -7.43
CA SER A 564 -26.44 6.79 -6.98
C SER A 564 -26.11 7.80 -5.86
N VAL A 565 -26.54 9.05 -6.04
CA VAL A 565 -26.27 10.14 -5.08
C VAL A 565 -27.56 10.82 -4.68
N GLN A 566 -27.80 10.96 -3.38
CA GLN A 566 -28.95 11.71 -2.87
C GLN A 566 -28.60 13.16 -2.58
N THR A 567 -29.53 14.05 -2.88
CA THR A 567 -29.44 15.51 -2.62
C THR A 567 -30.82 16.08 -2.36
N THR A 568 -30.90 17.16 -1.59
CA THR A 568 -32.12 17.97 -1.44
C THR A 568 -32.25 19.08 -2.49
N ALA A 569 -31.19 19.34 -3.23
CA ALA A 569 -31.18 20.30 -4.35
C ALA A 569 -31.77 19.69 -5.62
N THR A 570 -32.14 20.53 -6.58
CA THR A 570 -32.57 20.13 -7.93
C THR A 570 -31.42 20.20 -8.95
N THR A 571 -30.19 20.19 -8.44
CA THR A 571 -28.97 20.20 -9.23
C THR A 571 -27.87 19.44 -8.49
N LEU A 572 -26.95 18.83 -9.26
CA LEU A 572 -25.78 18.14 -8.73
C LEU A 572 -24.62 18.28 -9.71
N SER A 573 -23.45 18.72 -9.24
CA SER A 573 -22.28 18.85 -10.10
C SER A 573 -21.68 17.50 -10.46
N VAL A 574 -21.27 17.34 -11.73
CA VAL A 574 -20.54 16.14 -12.16
C VAL A 574 -19.27 15.89 -11.35
N ASN A 575 -18.67 16.93 -10.76
CA ASN A 575 -17.48 16.82 -9.90
C ASN A 575 -17.75 15.96 -8.65
N GLU A 576 -18.99 15.90 -8.15
CA GLU A 576 -19.36 15.11 -6.98
C GLU A 576 -19.37 13.59 -7.28
N VAL A 577 -19.52 13.25 -8.55
CA VAL A 577 -19.56 11.84 -9.01
C VAL A 577 -18.38 11.48 -9.90
N TYR A 578 -17.50 12.44 -10.20
CA TYR A 578 -16.44 12.30 -11.19
C TYR A 578 -15.59 11.04 -11.00
N ASN A 579 -15.14 10.76 -9.78
CA ASN A 579 -14.27 9.60 -9.49
C ASN A 579 -15.00 8.25 -9.50
N SER A 580 -16.33 8.27 -9.57
CA SER A 580 -17.18 7.08 -9.46
C SER A 580 -17.84 6.69 -10.78
N ILE A 581 -17.65 7.44 -11.85
CA ILE A 581 -18.27 7.18 -13.15
C ILE A 581 -17.20 6.90 -14.21
N SER A 582 -17.55 6.06 -15.17
CA SER A 582 -16.73 5.76 -16.36
C SER A 582 -16.54 7.01 -17.22
N LYS A 583 -15.38 7.08 -17.89
CA LYS A 583 -15.03 8.14 -18.84
C LYS A 583 -14.98 7.58 -20.25
N ASN A 584 -15.14 8.44 -21.26
CA ASN A 584 -15.07 8.04 -22.67
C ASN A 584 -16.06 6.91 -23.05
N LYS A 585 -17.18 6.85 -22.32
CA LYS A 585 -18.28 5.91 -22.53
C LYS A 585 -19.60 6.65 -22.46
N THR A 586 -20.57 6.21 -23.21
CA THR A 586 -21.95 6.69 -23.07
C THR A 586 -22.53 6.16 -21.78
N LEU A 587 -22.90 7.07 -20.88
CA LEU A 587 -23.57 6.80 -19.62
C LEU A 587 -25.02 7.27 -19.70
N TYR A 588 -25.88 6.61 -18.94
CA TYR A 588 -27.29 6.94 -18.75
C TYR A 588 -27.48 7.58 -17.39
N TRP A 589 -28.29 8.62 -17.30
CA TRP A 589 -28.64 9.22 -16.05
C TRP A 589 -30.13 9.46 -15.94
N ARG A 590 -30.66 9.33 -14.73
CA ARG A 590 -32.04 9.61 -14.36
C ARG A 590 -32.09 10.19 -12.95
N VAL A 591 -33.25 10.76 -12.59
CA VAL A 591 -33.50 11.28 -11.24
C VAL A 591 -34.72 10.63 -10.66
N ARG A 592 -34.64 10.22 -9.39
CA ARG A 592 -35.77 9.76 -8.60
C ARG A 592 -36.13 10.80 -7.57
N ALA A 593 -37.40 11.21 -7.50
CA ALA A 593 -37.96 12.02 -6.40
C ALA A 593 -38.32 11.08 -5.24
N ILE A 594 -37.94 11.44 -4.02
CA ILE A 594 -38.03 10.59 -2.83
C ILE A 594 -38.73 11.35 -1.72
N ALA A 595 -39.69 10.68 -1.04
CA ALA A 595 -40.30 11.16 0.20
C ALA A 595 -40.64 9.97 1.09
N LYS A 596 -40.64 10.17 2.41
CA LYS A 596 -41.08 9.14 3.36
C LYS A 596 -42.52 8.73 3.11
N GLY A 597 -42.80 7.42 3.13
CA GLY A 597 -44.14 6.85 2.97
C GLY A 597 -44.71 6.96 1.56
N LYS A 598 -43.88 7.24 0.53
CA LYS A 598 -44.32 7.27 -0.88
C LYS A 598 -43.34 6.48 -1.76
N ASN A 599 -43.85 5.89 -2.84
CA ASN A 599 -42.99 5.31 -3.87
C ASN A 599 -42.29 6.42 -4.63
N ASP A 600 -41.08 6.15 -5.08
CA ASP A 600 -40.28 7.10 -5.85
C ASP A 600 -40.93 7.46 -7.17
N GLY A 601 -40.97 8.75 -7.54
CA GLY A 601 -41.22 9.18 -8.90
C GLY A 601 -39.91 9.15 -9.69
N THR A 602 -39.87 8.46 -10.82
CA THR A 602 -38.64 8.27 -11.62
C THR A 602 -38.74 8.94 -12.97
N SER A 603 -37.76 9.77 -13.32
CA SER A 603 -37.69 10.45 -14.62
C SER A 603 -37.44 9.47 -15.79
N ALA A 604 -37.69 9.92 -17.02
CA ALA A 604 -37.05 9.32 -18.19
C ALA A 604 -35.52 9.48 -18.07
N SER A 605 -34.75 8.68 -18.80
CA SER A 605 -33.30 8.77 -18.81
C SER A 605 -32.78 9.64 -19.94
N HIS A 606 -31.70 10.35 -19.69
CA HIS A 606 -30.85 10.99 -20.70
C HIS A 606 -29.50 10.28 -20.78
N THR A 607 -28.75 10.56 -21.85
CA THR A 607 -27.38 10.05 -22.00
C THR A 607 -26.38 11.19 -21.99
N PHE A 608 -25.18 10.89 -21.47
CA PHE A 608 -24.04 11.81 -21.55
C PHE A 608 -22.73 11.03 -21.71
N GLU A 609 -21.68 11.73 -22.11
CA GLU A 609 -20.32 11.21 -22.16
C GLU A 609 -19.37 12.25 -21.55
N TYR A 610 -18.63 11.87 -20.49
CA TYR A 610 -17.54 12.70 -19.98
C TYR A 610 -16.25 12.28 -20.67
N LYS A 611 -15.71 13.18 -21.50
CA LYS A 611 -14.52 12.91 -22.31
C LYS A 611 -13.26 13.25 -21.52
N LEU A 612 -12.35 12.29 -21.39
CA LEU A 612 -10.98 12.55 -21.00
C LEU A 612 -10.09 12.56 -22.24
N VAL A 613 -9.01 13.32 -22.17
CA VAL A 613 -7.90 13.13 -23.08
C VAL A 613 -7.42 11.69 -22.99
N GLN A 614 -7.15 11.06 -24.13
CA GLN A 614 -6.64 9.70 -24.20
C GLN A 614 -5.34 9.68 -25.00
N LEU A 615 -4.37 8.96 -24.51
CA LEU A 615 -3.20 8.61 -25.29
C LEU A 615 -3.63 7.56 -26.34
N LEU A 616 -3.32 7.82 -27.62
CA LEU A 616 -3.73 6.99 -28.74
C LEU A 616 -2.60 6.11 -29.24
N THR A 617 -1.36 6.64 -29.23
CA THR A 617 -0.14 5.89 -29.56
C THR A 617 0.96 6.21 -28.55
N PRO A 618 1.81 5.22 -28.25
CA PRO A 618 1.70 3.81 -28.63
C PRO A 618 0.44 3.17 -28.05
N THR A 619 0.09 1.96 -28.50
CA THR A 619 -1.03 1.21 -27.93
C THR A 619 -0.64 0.52 -26.62
N HIS A 620 -1.62 0.20 -25.77
CA HIS A 620 -1.34 -0.49 -24.51
C HIS A 620 -0.73 -1.87 -24.77
N GLU A 621 0.37 -2.19 -24.07
CA GLU A 621 1.19 -3.40 -24.24
C GLU A 621 1.88 -3.54 -25.61
N GLU A 622 2.07 -2.44 -26.33
CA GLU A 622 2.86 -2.45 -27.56
C GLU A 622 4.35 -2.68 -27.21
N GLU A 623 4.96 -3.64 -27.89
CA GLU A 623 6.32 -4.07 -27.60
C GLU A 623 7.29 -3.75 -28.74
N ASN A 624 8.57 -3.72 -28.42
CA ASN A 624 9.67 -3.56 -29.36
C ASN A 624 9.61 -2.27 -30.19
N LEU A 625 9.17 -1.18 -29.57
CA LEU A 625 9.16 0.13 -30.18
C LEU A 625 10.56 0.72 -30.32
N ASP A 626 10.77 1.51 -31.35
CA ASP A 626 11.95 2.37 -31.44
C ASP A 626 11.96 3.35 -30.25
N PRO A 627 13.10 3.61 -29.57
CA PRO A 627 13.15 4.59 -28.50
C PRO A 627 12.67 6.00 -28.87
N LYS A 628 12.65 6.33 -30.16
CA LYS A 628 11.98 7.54 -30.67
C LYS A 628 10.48 7.37 -30.81
N VAL A 629 9.83 6.96 -29.72
CA VAL A 629 8.41 6.69 -29.67
C VAL A 629 7.60 7.94 -30.06
N ASN A 630 6.64 7.75 -30.98
CA ASN A 630 5.70 8.79 -31.35
C ASN A 630 4.43 8.68 -30.50
N PHE A 631 4.23 9.63 -29.59
CA PHE A 631 3.04 9.75 -28.76
C PHE A 631 2.02 10.61 -29.47
N THR A 632 0.79 10.12 -29.59
CA THR A 632 -0.36 10.90 -30.06
C THR A 632 -1.52 10.76 -29.08
N TRP A 633 -2.35 11.77 -28.96
CA TRP A 633 -3.49 11.77 -28.07
C TRP A 633 -4.71 12.45 -28.70
N SER A 634 -5.87 12.17 -28.10
CA SER A 634 -7.12 12.81 -28.48
C SER A 634 -7.09 14.29 -28.07
N VAL A 635 -7.45 15.16 -29.00
CA VAL A 635 -7.59 16.59 -28.72
C VAL A 635 -9.06 16.87 -28.44
N THR A 636 -9.40 17.23 -27.21
CA THR A 636 -10.77 17.52 -26.79
C THR A 636 -11.11 19.00 -26.92
N THR A 637 -10.09 19.87 -26.81
CA THR A 637 -10.20 21.33 -27.03
C THR A 637 -8.97 21.81 -27.75
N GLU A 638 -9.15 22.47 -28.88
CA GLU A 638 -8.03 22.97 -29.69
C GLU A 638 -7.22 24.02 -28.93
N GLY A 639 -5.89 23.84 -28.91
CA GLY A 639 -4.94 24.79 -28.29
C GLY A 639 -4.81 24.70 -26.76
N ALA A 640 -5.55 23.82 -26.07
CA ALA A 640 -5.36 23.60 -24.65
C ALA A 640 -4.05 22.82 -24.39
N PRO A 641 -3.22 23.20 -23.40
CA PRO A 641 -2.01 22.47 -23.07
C PRO A 641 -2.34 21.08 -22.50
N ILE A 642 -1.63 20.08 -22.99
CA ILE A 642 -1.70 18.68 -22.54
C ILE A 642 -0.29 18.28 -22.16
N THR A 643 -0.12 17.73 -20.97
CA THR A 643 1.18 17.24 -20.49
C THR A 643 1.29 15.74 -20.71
N LEU A 644 2.25 15.30 -21.52
CA LEU A 644 2.68 13.90 -21.61
C LEU A 644 3.61 13.60 -20.45
N GLN A 645 3.37 12.50 -19.74
CA GLN A 645 4.29 11.92 -18.77
C GLN A 645 4.63 10.49 -19.18
N VAL A 646 5.91 10.14 -19.15
CA VAL A 646 6.43 8.77 -19.30
C VAL A 646 7.26 8.43 -18.09
N ALA A 647 7.01 7.28 -17.46
CA ALA A 647 7.66 6.82 -16.25
C ALA A 647 8.17 5.38 -16.40
N GLU A 648 9.14 5.00 -15.58
CA GLU A 648 9.62 3.61 -15.47
C GLU A 648 8.75 2.77 -14.54
N ASP A 649 7.86 3.39 -13.81
CA ASP A 649 6.96 2.72 -12.87
C ASP A 649 5.50 3.11 -13.08
N LEU A 650 4.61 2.22 -12.66
CA LEU A 650 3.16 2.33 -12.81
C LEU A 650 2.55 3.52 -12.04
N ASN A 651 3.19 3.95 -10.96
CA ASN A 651 2.69 5.02 -10.10
C ASN A 651 3.15 6.41 -10.57
N PHE A 652 3.99 6.46 -11.59
CA PHE A 652 4.59 7.69 -12.10
C PHE A 652 5.44 8.43 -11.04
N GLU A 653 6.16 7.67 -10.20
CA GLU A 653 7.11 8.20 -9.23
C GLU A 653 8.46 8.52 -9.88
N THR A 654 8.85 7.73 -10.87
CA THR A 654 10.10 7.89 -11.66
C THR A 654 9.75 8.36 -13.06
N ILE A 655 9.40 9.64 -13.19
CA ILE A 655 9.10 10.24 -14.49
C ILE A 655 10.41 10.49 -15.25
N VAL A 656 10.58 9.86 -16.41
CA VAL A 656 11.75 10.01 -17.29
C VAL A 656 11.51 11.02 -18.40
N LEU A 657 10.25 11.27 -18.75
CA LEU A 657 9.89 12.25 -19.77
C LEU A 657 8.61 12.98 -19.36
N GLU A 658 8.70 14.31 -19.29
CA GLU A 658 7.55 15.17 -19.12
C GLU A 658 7.58 16.29 -20.16
N LYS A 659 6.52 16.41 -20.97
CA LYS A 659 6.41 17.40 -22.03
C LYS A 659 4.99 17.98 -22.12
N GLU A 660 4.92 19.28 -22.17
CA GLU A 660 3.70 20.01 -22.46
C GLU A 660 3.59 20.26 -23.97
N SER A 661 2.43 20.09 -24.54
CA SER A 661 2.17 20.31 -25.96
C SER A 661 0.73 20.82 -26.18
N THR A 662 0.58 21.77 -27.06
CA THR A 662 -0.73 22.24 -27.55
C THR A 662 -1.15 21.56 -28.84
N THR A 663 -0.31 20.68 -29.40
CA THR A 663 -0.59 19.84 -30.55
C THR A 663 -1.02 18.44 -30.11
N GLY A 664 -1.54 17.63 -31.01
CA GLY A 664 -2.04 16.30 -30.71
C GLY A 664 -0.98 15.21 -30.52
N GLY A 665 0.26 15.56 -30.22
CA GLY A 665 1.30 14.56 -30.04
C GLY A 665 2.71 15.10 -29.70
N TYR A 666 3.62 14.18 -29.44
CA TYR A 666 5.04 14.39 -29.18
C TYR A 666 5.85 13.18 -29.64
N THR A 667 7.01 13.41 -30.24
CA THR A 667 7.96 12.34 -30.58
C THR A 667 9.18 12.43 -29.68
N ALA A 668 9.47 11.36 -28.95
CA ALA A 668 10.61 11.29 -28.07
C ALA A 668 11.93 11.53 -28.85
N GLN A 669 12.83 12.28 -28.24
CA GLN A 669 14.15 12.55 -28.82
C GLN A 669 15.17 11.49 -28.39
N VAL A 670 16.35 11.51 -28.95
CA VAL A 670 17.46 10.63 -28.59
C VAL A 670 17.74 10.75 -27.08
N TYR A 671 17.88 9.63 -26.40
CA TYR A 671 18.10 9.50 -24.94
C TYR A 671 16.98 9.96 -24.02
N GLU A 672 15.85 10.38 -24.53
CA GLU A 672 14.68 10.60 -23.66
C GLU A 672 14.06 9.27 -23.20
N LEU A 673 14.19 8.22 -24.02
CA LEU A 673 13.81 6.85 -23.66
C LEU A 673 14.96 5.91 -23.99
N HIS A 674 15.17 4.91 -23.13
CA HIS A 674 16.24 3.92 -23.29
C HIS A 674 15.74 2.65 -23.97
N PRO A 675 16.60 1.95 -24.71
CA PRO A 675 16.27 0.67 -25.32
C PRO A 675 16.13 -0.44 -24.27
N LEU A 676 15.39 -1.49 -24.59
CA LEU A 676 15.10 -2.65 -23.73
C LEU A 676 14.44 -2.30 -22.38
N MET A 677 13.75 -1.19 -22.34
CA MET A 677 13.05 -0.73 -21.15
C MET A 677 11.54 -0.84 -21.31
N THR A 678 10.86 -1.06 -20.21
CA THR A 678 9.40 -0.98 -20.11
C THR A 678 9.02 0.36 -19.51
N TYR A 679 8.08 1.04 -20.16
CA TYR A 679 7.60 2.35 -19.75
C TYR A 679 6.09 2.37 -19.58
N TYR A 680 5.64 3.32 -18.77
CA TYR A 680 4.25 3.70 -18.59
C TYR A 680 4.06 5.14 -19.04
N ALA A 681 3.07 5.39 -19.86
CA ALA A 681 2.81 6.74 -20.36
C ALA A 681 1.36 7.14 -20.12
N ARG A 682 1.15 8.41 -19.82
CA ARG A 682 -0.18 9.04 -19.71
C ARG A 682 -0.12 10.47 -20.17
N VAL A 683 -1.28 11.03 -20.46
CA VAL A 683 -1.43 12.45 -20.74
C VAL A 683 -2.33 13.11 -19.70
N ILE A 684 -2.03 14.35 -19.33
CA ILE A 684 -2.75 15.11 -18.32
C ILE A 684 -3.32 16.36 -18.97
N LYS A 685 -4.62 16.60 -18.74
CA LYS A 685 -5.31 17.83 -19.13
C LYS A 685 -6.03 18.41 -17.90
N ASP A 686 -5.85 19.68 -17.62
CA ASP A 686 -6.48 20.36 -16.47
C ASP A 686 -6.27 19.60 -15.14
N GLY A 687 -5.07 19.04 -14.94
CA GLY A 687 -4.71 18.24 -13.76
C GLY A 687 -5.34 16.85 -13.70
N LYS A 688 -6.06 16.40 -14.73
CA LYS A 688 -6.72 15.10 -14.78
C LYS A 688 -5.97 14.18 -15.73
N PRO A 689 -5.35 13.08 -15.22
CA PRO A 689 -4.63 12.13 -16.06
C PRO A 689 -5.59 11.24 -16.87
N SER A 690 -5.13 10.84 -18.05
CA SER A 690 -5.72 9.72 -18.80
C SER A 690 -5.46 8.39 -18.12
N ASP A 691 -6.10 7.32 -18.61
CA ASP A 691 -5.58 5.98 -18.38
C ASP A 691 -4.14 5.89 -18.91
N TYR A 692 -3.31 5.12 -18.22
CA TYR A 692 -1.96 4.88 -18.68
C TYR A 692 -1.93 3.81 -19.76
N ILE A 693 -0.90 3.88 -20.59
CA ILE A 693 -0.47 2.78 -21.45
C ILE A 693 0.88 2.25 -20.98
N LYS A 694 1.10 0.96 -21.18
CA LYS A 694 2.37 0.29 -20.98
C LYS A 694 2.95 -0.06 -22.34
N PHE A 695 4.24 0.17 -22.55
CA PHE A 695 4.93 -0.22 -23.78
C PHE A 695 6.40 -0.57 -23.49
N SER A 696 7.06 -1.22 -24.44
CA SER A 696 8.49 -1.52 -24.31
C SER A 696 9.25 -1.10 -25.56
N THR A 697 10.50 -0.72 -25.34
CA THR A 697 11.44 -0.32 -26.39
C THR A 697 12.29 -1.50 -26.85
N LYS A 698 12.62 -1.51 -28.14
CA LYS A 698 13.48 -2.54 -28.75
C LYS A 698 14.95 -2.29 -28.46
N MET A 699 15.75 -3.33 -28.72
CA MET A 699 17.19 -3.22 -28.78
C MET A 699 17.64 -2.27 -29.90
N MET A 700 18.74 -1.55 -29.65
CA MET A 700 19.41 -0.71 -30.63
C MET A 700 20.90 -1.09 -30.70
N THR A 701 21.46 -1.19 -31.90
CA THR A 701 22.88 -1.41 -32.09
C THR A 701 23.64 -0.08 -32.20
N CYS A 702 24.79 0.02 -31.51
CA CYS A 702 25.62 1.19 -31.56
C CYS A 702 26.84 0.97 -32.45
N THR A 703 27.35 2.05 -33.03
CA THR A 703 28.61 2.08 -33.76
C THR A 703 29.70 2.77 -32.93
N PRO A 704 30.99 2.65 -33.30
CA PRO A 704 32.05 3.42 -32.63
C PRO A 704 31.71 4.91 -32.61
N PRO A 705 31.66 5.56 -31.39
CA PRO A 705 31.14 6.92 -31.28
C PRO A 705 32.11 7.96 -31.85
N THR A 706 31.56 9.08 -32.32
CA THR A 706 32.30 10.28 -32.68
C THR A 706 32.11 11.37 -31.64
N PHE A 707 33.05 12.28 -31.49
CA PHE A 707 32.95 13.39 -30.55
C PHE A 707 32.11 14.52 -31.11
N LYS A 708 31.22 15.03 -30.25
CA LYS A 708 30.48 16.26 -30.48
C LYS A 708 31.26 17.46 -29.96
N PHE A 709 31.94 17.31 -28.83
CA PHE A 709 32.78 18.30 -28.20
C PHE A 709 33.87 17.65 -27.32
N PRO A 710 35.13 18.14 -27.27
CA PRO A 710 35.67 19.17 -28.18
C PRO A 710 35.79 18.63 -29.59
N LEU A 711 35.82 19.52 -30.60
CA LEU A 711 36.15 19.15 -31.96
C LEU A 711 37.65 18.79 -32.07
N ASN A 712 38.00 17.95 -33.04
CA ASN A 712 39.41 17.57 -33.23
C ASN A 712 40.26 18.79 -33.50
N GLY A 713 41.34 18.99 -32.72
CA GLY A 713 42.21 20.16 -32.73
C GLY A 713 41.63 21.38 -32.00
N GLY A 714 40.44 21.28 -31.38
CA GLY A 714 39.78 22.38 -30.69
C GLY A 714 40.28 22.60 -29.26
N VAL A 715 39.57 23.46 -28.51
CA VAL A 715 39.88 23.77 -27.11
C VAL A 715 38.81 23.16 -26.19
N CYS A 716 39.25 22.49 -25.12
CA CYS A 716 38.38 21.96 -24.05
C CYS A 716 38.60 22.78 -22.79
N TYR A 717 37.57 23.40 -22.29
CA TYR A 717 37.63 24.28 -21.11
C TYR A 717 37.40 23.50 -19.81
N ALA A 718 37.88 24.00 -18.68
CA ALA A 718 37.79 23.36 -17.37
C ALA A 718 36.36 23.11 -16.90
N ASN A 719 35.43 23.93 -17.33
CA ASN A 719 33.97 23.82 -16.97
C ASN A 719 33.13 23.21 -18.09
N SER A 720 33.73 22.72 -19.18
CA SER A 720 33.01 22.05 -20.25
C SER A 720 32.92 20.55 -20.04
N PHE A 721 32.18 19.90 -20.91
CA PHE A 721 32.09 18.44 -20.99
C PHE A 721 32.87 17.95 -22.22
N ILE A 722 33.35 16.71 -22.14
CA ILE A 722 33.79 15.96 -23.31
C ILE A 722 32.58 15.12 -23.71
N GLU A 723 31.98 15.42 -24.87
CA GLU A 723 30.74 14.87 -25.34
C GLU A 723 30.94 14.01 -26.60
N ILE A 724 30.22 12.91 -26.68
CA ILE A 724 30.06 12.15 -27.93
C ILE A 724 28.75 12.53 -28.62
N VAL A 725 28.65 12.27 -29.90
CA VAL A 725 27.39 12.34 -30.63
C VAL A 725 26.46 11.26 -30.07
N PRO A 726 25.28 11.62 -29.61
CA PRO A 726 24.32 10.67 -29.07
C PRO A 726 23.99 9.54 -30.04
N GLN A 727 23.88 8.31 -29.54
CA GLN A 727 23.40 7.15 -30.29
C GLN A 727 22.24 6.50 -29.56
N ASP A 728 21.16 6.20 -30.29
CA ASP A 728 20.08 5.43 -29.79
C ASP A 728 20.57 4.04 -29.38
N GLY A 729 20.33 3.59 -28.16
CA GLY A 729 20.79 2.30 -27.67
C GLY A 729 22.07 2.34 -26.81
N ALA A 730 22.81 3.43 -26.80
CA ALA A 730 23.96 3.55 -25.90
C ALA A 730 23.50 3.61 -24.44
N GLN A 731 23.95 2.65 -23.63
CA GLN A 731 23.62 2.57 -22.19
C GLN A 731 24.78 3.04 -21.31
N ILE A 732 26.01 2.78 -21.73
CA ILE A 732 27.20 3.17 -20.98
C ILE A 732 28.20 3.82 -21.96
N VAL A 733 28.64 5.01 -21.63
CA VAL A 733 29.68 5.73 -22.39
C VAL A 733 30.98 5.64 -21.62
N THR A 734 32.05 5.23 -22.31
CA THR A 734 33.40 5.27 -21.77
C THR A 734 34.24 6.22 -22.59
N ILE A 735 34.78 7.26 -21.95
CA ILE A 735 35.72 8.20 -22.56
C ILE A 735 37.13 8.00 -21.95
N GLN A 736 38.13 7.89 -22.78
CA GLN A 736 39.51 7.79 -22.36
C GLN A 736 40.30 8.99 -22.87
N VAL A 737 41.04 9.65 -21.96
CA VAL A 737 41.88 10.80 -22.21
C VAL A 737 43.32 10.45 -21.86
N ASP A 738 44.28 10.82 -22.72
CA ASP A 738 45.69 10.62 -22.48
C ASP A 738 46.51 11.81 -23.07
N LYS A 739 47.78 11.95 -22.64
CA LYS A 739 48.74 12.86 -23.24
C LYS A 739 49.33 12.37 -24.59
N THR A 740 49.10 11.10 -24.92
CA THR A 740 49.56 10.47 -26.14
C THR A 740 48.42 9.79 -26.88
N ASN A 741 48.46 9.79 -28.21
CA ASN A 741 47.45 9.13 -29.02
C ASN A 741 47.49 7.59 -28.93
N ALA A 742 48.51 7.02 -28.26
CA ALA A 742 48.62 5.58 -28.04
C ALA A 742 47.84 5.09 -26.83
N PHE A 743 47.33 5.99 -25.96
CA PHE A 743 46.56 5.69 -24.75
C PHE A 743 47.24 4.70 -23.80
N GLY A 744 48.55 4.58 -23.85
CA GLY A 744 49.37 3.67 -23.05
C GLY A 744 50.24 4.36 -22.00
N SER A 745 50.11 5.68 -21.81
CA SER A 745 50.90 6.41 -20.82
C SER A 745 50.39 6.10 -19.39
N SER A 746 51.28 6.29 -18.41
CA SER A 746 50.93 6.21 -16.98
C SER A 746 49.91 7.29 -16.54
N LYS A 747 49.55 8.17 -17.47
CA LYS A 747 48.59 9.28 -17.27
C LYS A 747 47.28 9.10 -18.03
N SER A 748 47.09 7.95 -18.68
CA SER A 748 45.85 7.59 -19.33
C SER A 748 44.70 7.45 -18.32
N GLN A 749 43.56 8.06 -18.60
CA GLN A 749 42.40 7.98 -17.73
C GLN A 749 41.12 7.58 -18.50
N LYS A 750 40.42 6.62 -17.97
CA LYS A 750 39.10 6.24 -18.43
C LYS A 750 38.03 6.71 -17.44
N LYS A 751 36.96 7.24 -17.95
CA LYS A 751 35.75 7.58 -17.22
C LYS A 751 34.55 6.92 -17.87
N VAL A 752 33.56 6.57 -17.04
CA VAL A 752 32.37 5.83 -17.45
C VAL A 752 31.16 6.54 -16.92
N GLU A 753 30.20 6.78 -17.77
CA GLU A 753 28.87 7.31 -17.38
C GLU A 753 27.76 6.45 -17.95
N ASN A 754 26.68 6.28 -17.16
CA ASN A 754 25.53 5.52 -17.57
C ASN A 754 24.51 6.44 -18.24
N PHE A 755 24.01 6.05 -19.41
CA PHE A 755 22.97 6.74 -20.18
C PHE A 755 23.25 8.22 -20.53
N GLU A 756 24.43 8.70 -20.25
CA GLU A 756 24.86 10.06 -20.60
C GLU A 756 25.94 10.02 -21.70
N ASN A 757 25.92 11.03 -22.53
CA ASN A 757 26.84 11.16 -23.66
C ASN A 757 27.97 12.14 -23.39
N ALA A 758 28.11 12.61 -22.15
CA ALA A 758 29.06 13.65 -21.80
C ALA A 758 29.67 13.40 -20.40
N ILE A 759 30.95 13.65 -20.26
CA ILE A 759 31.72 13.59 -19.00
C ILE A 759 32.40 14.91 -18.76
N ALA A 760 32.28 15.46 -17.55
CA ALA A 760 32.90 16.76 -17.24
C ALA A 760 34.45 16.73 -17.44
N ALA A 761 34.98 17.69 -18.14
CA ALA A 761 36.44 17.80 -18.40
C ALA A 761 37.26 17.80 -17.10
N SER A 762 36.70 18.38 -16.02
CA SER A 762 37.32 18.42 -14.69
C SER A 762 37.49 17.05 -14.02
N GLU A 763 36.81 16.01 -14.50
CA GLU A 763 36.92 14.64 -13.97
C GLU A 763 38.19 13.93 -14.48
N PHE A 764 38.76 14.37 -15.62
CA PHE A 764 39.99 13.79 -16.16
C PHE A 764 41.21 14.41 -15.49
N LYS A 765 41.77 13.67 -14.53
CA LYS A 765 42.96 14.06 -13.78
C LYS A 765 44.15 13.17 -14.17
N LEU A 766 45.28 13.76 -14.51
CA LEU A 766 46.51 13.04 -14.93
C LEU A 766 47.14 12.24 -13.77
N SER A 767 46.83 12.59 -12.53
CA SER A 767 47.20 11.86 -11.32
C SER A 767 46.27 12.33 -10.19
N ARG A 768 46.33 11.65 -9.00
CA ARG A 768 45.57 12.08 -7.82
C ARG A 768 45.71 13.57 -7.46
N LYS A 769 46.79 14.24 -7.93
CA LYS A 769 47.07 15.63 -7.57
C LYS A 769 47.17 16.59 -8.76
N ASN A 770 47.26 16.09 -10.00
CA ASN A 770 47.44 16.95 -11.17
C ASN A 770 46.27 16.84 -12.13
N PRO A 771 45.40 17.87 -12.24
CA PRO A 771 44.44 17.99 -13.34
C PRO A 771 45.13 18.11 -14.69
N MET A 772 44.38 18.12 -15.79
CA MET A 772 44.91 18.54 -17.09
C MET A 772 45.51 19.94 -16.96
N GLN A 773 46.63 20.17 -17.68
CA GLN A 773 47.38 21.41 -17.56
C GLN A 773 46.98 22.38 -18.68
N ASP A 774 46.89 23.66 -18.34
CA ASP A 774 46.55 24.73 -19.26
C ASP A 774 47.53 24.81 -20.43
N GLY A 775 46.98 24.95 -21.64
CA GLY A 775 47.75 25.02 -22.88
C GLY A 775 48.34 23.69 -23.40
N GLU A 776 48.18 22.60 -22.67
CA GLU A 776 48.70 21.29 -23.09
C GLU A 776 47.69 20.55 -23.98
N THR A 777 48.24 19.78 -24.93
CA THR A 777 47.44 18.96 -25.86
C THR A 777 47.18 17.59 -25.27
N TYR A 778 45.92 17.16 -25.35
CA TYR A 778 45.42 15.84 -24.94
C TYR A 778 44.74 15.15 -26.11
N TYR A 779 44.65 13.82 -26.00
CA TYR A 779 43.96 12.97 -26.95
C TYR A 779 42.80 12.28 -26.25
N ALA A 780 41.67 12.17 -26.93
CA ALA A 780 40.51 11.45 -26.43
C ALA A 780 40.02 10.42 -27.43
N ARG A 781 39.53 9.31 -26.92
CA ARG A 781 38.73 8.32 -27.65
C ARG A 781 37.54 7.85 -26.80
N ALA A 782 36.51 7.39 -27.44
CA ALA A 782 35.32 6.93 -26.76
C ALA A 782 34.84 5.57 -27.29
N GLN A 783 34.13 4.83 -26.46
CA GLN A 783 33.39 3.62 -26.82
C GLN A 783 32.08 3.62 -26.06
N VAL A 784 31.06 2.93 -26.55
CA VAL A 784 29.78 2.77 -25.90
C VAL A 784 29.46 1.31 -25.69
N GLN A 785 28.66 1.03 -24.63
CA GLN A 785 28.09 -0.28 -24.42
C GLN A 785 26.59 -0.20 -24.66
N TYR A 786 26.03 -1.25 -25.22
CA TYR A 786 24.62 -1.41 -25.53
C TYR A 786 24.23 -2.86 -25.31
N ALA A 787 22.96 -3.12 -25.05
CA ALA A 787 22.45 -4.48 -24.87
C ALA A 787 22.12 -5.11 -26.24
N ASP A 788 22.47 -6.37 -26.43
CA ASP A 788 22.08 -7.17 -27.59
C ASP A 788 20.67 -7.78 -27.42
N GLU A 789 20.22 -8.58 -28.39
CA GLU A 789 18.89 -9.22 -28.39
C GLU A 789 18.61 -10.12 -27.19
N SER A 790 19.66 -10.61 -26.53
CA SER A 790 19.54 -11.41 -25.31
C SER A 790 19.56 -10.56 -24.01
N GLY A 791 19.75 -9.24 -24.12
CA GLY A 791 20.01 -8.34 -23.02
C GLY A 791 21.48 -8.32 -22.56
N ALA A 792 22.38 -9.06 -23.22
CA ALA A 792 23.78 -9.07 -22.86
C ALA A 792 24.50 -7.81 -23.36
N MET A 793 25.33 -7.21 -22.48
CA MET A 793 26.04 -5.97 -22.78
C MET A 793 27.16 -6.22 -23.81
N GLN A 794 27.08 -5.53 -24.94
CA GLN A 794 28.10 -5.47 -26.00
C GLN A 794 28.86 -4.15 -25.88
N THR A 795 30.08 -4.12 -26.37
CA THR A 795 30.93 -2.91 -26.39
C THR A 795 31.41 -2.64 -27.82
N THR A 796 31.23 -1.42 -28.29
CA THR A 796 31.76 -1.02 -29.61
C THR A 796 33.28 -1.01 -29.61
N ASP A 797 33.89 -1.05 -30.79
CA ASP A 797 35.26 -0.63 -30.93
C ASP A 797 35.42 0.84 -30.48
N TRP A 798 36.66 1.23 -30.21
CA TRP A 798 36.97 2.63 -29.94
C TRP A 798 36.70 3.49 -31.18
N GLY A 799 36.02 4.61 -30.95
CA GLY A 799 35.83 5.62 -31.98
C GLY A 799 37.11 6.33 -32.37
N GLU A 800 36.99 7.22 -33.37
CA GLU A 800 38.11 8.00 -33.88
C GLU A 800 38.76 8.83 -32.76
N VAL A 801 40.09 8.85 -32.76
CA VAL A 801 40.89 9.64 -31.80
C VAL A 801 40.86 11.11 -32.19
N ILE A 802 40.47 11.96 -31.27
CA ILE A 802 40.57 13.40 -31.39
C ILE A 802 41.73 13.95 -30.55
N SER A 803 42.26 15.11 -30.94
CA SER A 803 43.18 15.92 -30.13
C SER A 803 42.48 17.20 -29.68
N PHE A 804 42.83 17.74 -28.52
CA PHE A 804 42.37 19.04 -28.06
C PHE A 804 43.37 19.71 -27.14
N VAL A 805 43.33 21.03 -27.06
CA VAL A 805 44.12 21.81 -26.11
C VAL A 805 43.25 22.06 -24.88
N TYR A 806 43.73 21.72 -23.69
CA TYR A 806 42.98 22.03 -22.45
C TYR A 806 43.24 23.48 -22.02
N SER A 807 42.17 24.17 -21.68
CA SER A 807 42.24 25.51 -21.09
C SER A 807 41.68 25.50 -19.65
N SER A 808 42.48 26.01 -18.73
CA SER A 808 42.08 26.17 -17.34
C SER A 808 41.10 27.33 -17.10
N SER A 809 40.86 28.18 -18.11
CA SER A 809 39.81 29.18 -18.07
C SER A 809 38.42 28.53 -17.94
N GLN A 810 37.51 29.20 -17.25
CA GLN A 810 36.21 28.59 -16.91
C GLN A 810 35.20 28.63 -18.05
N SER A 811 35.49 29.27 -19.16
CA SER A 811 34.68 29.29 -20.40
C SER A 811 35.40 29.99 -21.54
N ALA A 812 34.93 29.78 -22.77
CA ALA A 812 35.28 30.56 -23.93
C ALA A 812 34.98 32.08 -23.81
N ILE A 813 34.27 32.48 -22.78
CA ILE A 813 33.87 33.88 -22.54
C ILE A 813 35.08 34.76 -22.28
N ASP A 814 36.16 34.25 -21.69
CA ASP A 814 37.38 35.03 -21.44
C ASP A 814 38.28 35.23 -22.70
N ALA A 815 37.92 34.63 -23.82
CA ALA A 815 38.76 34.57 -25.02
C ALA A 815 38.10 35.16 -26.28
N VAL A 816 36.93 35.78 -26.22
CA VAL A 816 36.19 36.08 -27.45
C VAL A 816 35.93 37.52 -27.74
N ASP A 817 36.15 37.76 -28.96
CA ASP A 817 35.65 38.81 -29.89
C ASP A 817 34.63 39.82 -29.29
N ALA A 818 34.95 41.05 -29.37
CA ALA A 818 34.24 42.22 -28.87
C ALA A 818 32.80 42.43 -29.46
N GLU A 819 32.13 41.38 -29.97
CA GLU A 819 30.85 41.55 -30.69
C GLU A 819 29.61 41.09 -29.90
N ALA A 820 29.73 40.27 -28.84
CA ALA A 820 28.58 39.87 -28.04
C ALA A 820 28.87 39.96 -26.54
N SER A 821 27.99 40.61 -25.75
CA SER A 821 28.08 40.64 -24.31
C SER A 821 26.79 40.04 -23.68
N VAL A 822 26.99 39.22 -22.67
CA VAL A 822 25.88 38.63 -21.89
C VAL A 822 26.18 38.88 -20.42
N LYS A 823 25.23 39.52 -19.72
CA LYS A 823 25.38 39.84 -18.30
C LYS A 823 24.03 39.76 -17.56
N ILE A 824 24.04 39.53 -16.26
CA ILE A 824 22.87 39.72 -15.42
C ILE A 824 22.89 41.13 -14.83
N VAL A 825 21.78 41.82 -14.94
CA VAL A 825 21.55 43.15 -14.38
C VAL A 825 20.26 43.14 -13.59
N GLY A 826 20.37 43.14 -12.26
CA GLY A 826 19.19 42.92 -11.40
C GLY A 826 18.66 41.49 -11.53
N GLU A 827 17.41 41.35 -11.92
CA GLU A 827 16.73 40.12 -12.21
C GLU A 827 16.57 39.82 -13.71
N ASP A 828 17.38 40.46 -14.57
CA ASP A 828 17.29 40.30 -16.02
C ASP A 828 18.61 39.81 -16.62
N VAL A 829 18.53 38.93 -17.62
CA VAL A 829 19.64 38.64 -18.51
C VAL A 829 19.67 39.61 -19.67
N VAL A 830 20.71 40.44 -19.74
CA VAL A 830 20.91 41.40 -20.82
C VAL A 830 21.90 40.80 -21.83
N VAL A 831 21.42 40.59 -23.06
CA VAL A 831 22.21 40.11 -24.18
C VAL A 831 22.39 41.23 -25.19
N SER A 832 23.65 41.56 -25.52
CA SER A 832 23.97 42.47 -26.60
C SER A 832 24.89 41.77 -27.61
N ALA A 833 24.35 41.49 -28.79
CA ALA A 833 25.03 40.72 -29.82
C ALA A 833 25.83 41.53 -30.83
N GLY A 834 25.77 42.89 -30.71
CA GLY A 834 26.48 43.80 -31.62
C GLY A 834 25.92 43.86 -33.04
N LYS A 835 25.18 42.86 -33.47
CA LYS A 835 24.45 42.72 -34.73
C LYS A 835 23.21 41.85 -34.51
N VAL A 836 22.29 41.87 -35.46
CA VAL A 836 21.13 40.96 -35.39
C VAL A 836 21.63 39.51 -35.48
N ALA A 837 21.44 38.74 -34.41
CA ALA A 837 21.88 37.35 -34.25
C ALA A 837 20.69 36.49 -33.76
N GLU A 838 20.76 35.21 -33.95
CA GLU A 838 19.81 34.27 -33.34
C GLU A 838 20.20 34.09 -31.87
N VAL A 839 19.28 34.48 -30.97
CA VAL A 839 19.53 34.44 -29.52
C VAL A 839 18.53 33.45 -28.88
N GLN A 840 19.06 32.53 -28.06
CA GLN A 840 18.26 31.66 -27.22
C GLN A 840 18.77 31.76 -25.81
N VAL A 841 17.83 31.92 -24.87
CA VAL A 841 18.08 32.03 -23.42
C VAL A 841 17.32 30.94 -22.67
N ASN A 842 18.05 30.09 -21.96
CA ASN A 842 17.51 29.01 -21.16
C ASN A 842 18.03 29.09 -19.72
N ALA A 843 17.18 28.85 -18.73
CA ALA A 843 17.61 28.65 -17.35
C ALA A 843 17.56 27.16 -17.01
N VAL A 844 18.68 26.62 -16.52
CA VAL A 844 18.79 25.21 -16.12
C VAL A 844 18.91 25.14 -14.60
N SER A 845 17.97 24.51 -13.92
CA SER A 845 18.01 24.31 -12.48
C SER A 845 19.09 23.31 -12.05
N MET A 846 19.40 23.23 -10.76
CA MET A 846 20.31 22.22 -10.17
C MET A 846 19.83 20.78 -10.39
N LEU A 847 18.56 20.59 -10.65
CA LEU A 847 17.94 19.29 -10.94
C LEU A 847 17.91 18.97 -12.44
N GLY A 848 18.54 19.85 -13.28
CA GLY A 848 18.58 19.65 -14.72
C GLY A 848 17.37 20.16 -15.50
N ASN A 849 16.32 20.65 -14.81
CA ASN A 849 15.16 21.21 -15.50
C ASN A 849 15.53 22.46 -16.30
N VAL A 850 15.13 22.49 -17.56
CA VAL A 850 15.41 23.60 -18.48
C VAL A 850 14.13 24.42 -18.67
N VAL A 851 14.22 25.71 -18.39
CA VAL A 851 13.18 26.70 -18.72
C VAL A 851 13.67 27.52 -19.88
N GLU A 852 13.00 27.46 -21.02
CA GLU A 852 13.27 28.33 -22.15
C GLU A 852 12.66 29.70 -21.89
N LEU A 853 13.50 30.72 -21.81
CA LEU A 853 13.11 32.07 -21.47
C LEU A 853 12.96 32.99 -22.68
N TYR A 854 13.74 32.74 -23.73
CA TYR A 854 13.69 33.53 -24.94
C TYR A 854 14.29 32.75 -26.14
N VAL A 855 13.61 32.85 -27.29
CA VAL A 855 14.17 32.45 -28.61
C VAL A 855 13.76 33.48 -29.65
N GLY A 856 14.73 34.05 -30.35
CA GLY A 856 14.42 35.03 -31.38
C GLY A 856 15.67 35.64 -32.06
N LYS A 857 15.44 36.38 -33.14
CA LYS A 857 16.52 37.12 -33.83
C LYS A 857 16.52 38.58 -33.37
N THR A 858 17.59 38.99 -32.68
CA THR A 858 17.72 40.34 -32.14
C THR A 858 19.19 40.76 -32.03
N ALA A 859 19.46 42.06 -32.00
CA ALA A 859 20.76 42.59 -31.68
C ALA A 859 20.95 42.83 -30.19
N ASN A 860 19.82 43.06 -29.46
CA ASN A 860 19.81 43.23 -28.01
C ASN A 860 18.50 42.69 -27.46
N VAL A 861 18.59 41.99 -26.36
CA VAL A 861 17.40 41.52 -25.62
C VAL A 861 17.67 41.50 -24.12
N GLU A 862 16.64 41.85 -23.37
CA GLU A 862 16.58 41.77 -21.91
C GLU A 862 15.52 40.74 -21.60
N VAL A 863 15.90 39.70 -20.82
CA VAL A 863 15.09 38.55 -20.54
C VAL A 863 14.94 38.46 -19.03
N ALA A 864 13.70 38.57 -18.55
CA ALA A 864 13.38 38.51 -17.12
C ALA A 864 13.60 37.10 -16.55
N LEU A 865 14.29 37.05 -15.42
CA LEU A 865 14.44 35.85 -14.58
C LEU A 865 13.46 35.86 -13.40
N SER A 866 12.60 36.88 -13.30
CA SER A 866 11.67 37.08 -12.20
C SER A 866 10.62 35.99 -12.09
N GLU A 867 10.31 35.30 -13.17
CA GLU A 867 9.35 34.19 -13.20
C GLU A 867 9.93 32.83 -12.79
N LEU A 868 11.24 32.76 -12.58
CA LEU A 868 11.85 31.52 -12.08
C LEU A 868 11.49 31.32 -10.60
N ALA A 869 11.26 30.08 -10.19
CA ALA A 869 11.10 29.72 -8.78
C ALA A 869 12.41 29.96 -8.00
N ASP A 870 12.33 30.11 -6.68
CA ASP A 870 13.52 30.26 -5.84
C ASP A 870 14.44 29.04 -6.01
N GLY A 871 15.72 29.31 -6.27
CA GLY A 871 16.69 28.22 -6.50
C GLY A 871 17.98 28.66 -7.20
N PHE A 872 18.83 27.68 -7.44
CA PHE A 872 20.08 27.85 -8.19
C PHE A 872 19.85 27.47 -9.65
N TYR A 873 20.32 28.33 -10.57
CA TYR A 873 20.20 28.15 -12.00
C TYR A 873 21.53 28.38 -12.71
N VAL A 874 21.72 27.69 -13.84
CA VAL A 874 22.69 28.03 -14.86
C VAL A 874 21.93 28.62 -16.04
N VAL A 875 22.04 29.91 -16.25
CA VAL A 875 21.44 30.58 -17.40
C VAL A 875 22.35 30.36 -18.60
N ARG A 876 21.86 29.73 -19.65
CA ARG A 876 22.52 29.46 -20.90
C ARG A 876 21.99 30.40 -21.98
N VAL A 877 22.88 31.13 -22.61
CA VAL A 877 22.54 32.05 -23.70
C VAL A 877 23.31 31.63 -24.94
N ALA A 878 22.62 31.20 -25.96
CA ALA A 878 23.23 30.94 -27.28
C ALA A 878 23.03 32.17 -28.18
N VAL A 879 24.11 32.68 -28.78
CA VAL A 879 24.10 33.77 -29.76
C VAL A 879 24.74 33.24 -31.03
N ASP A 880 23.96 33.12 -32.13
CA ASP A 880 24.40 32.49 -33.38
C ASP A 880 25.06 31.12 -33.14
N GLY A 881 24.50 30.33 -32.21
CA GLY A 881 25.02 29.01 -31.82
C GLY A 881 26.21 29.04 -30.85
N LYS A 882 26.76 30.20 -30.50
CA LYS A 882 27.81 30.33 -29.46
C LYS A 882 27.15 30.40 -28.08
N LEU A 883 27.50 29.47 -27.18
CA LEU A 883 26.90 29.34 -25.86
C LEU A 883 27.64 30.16 -24.80
N HIS A 884 26.89 30.97 -24.08
CA HIS A 884 27.30 31.74 -22.90
C HIS A 884 26.57 31.18 -21.69
N THR A 885 27.22 31.08 -20.52
CA THR A 885 26.64 30.49 -19.32
C THR A 885 26.90 31.38 -18.12
N ILE A 886 25.87 31.67 -17.34
CA ILE A 886 25.94 32.52 -16.14
C ILE A 886 25.25 31.79 -15.00
N LYS A 887 25.85 31.77 -13.81
CA LYS A 887 25.20 31.23 -12.59
C LYS A 887 24.26 32.30 -12.03
N TYR A 888 23.06 31.89 -11.70
CA TYR A 888 22.04 32.76 -11.12
C TYR A 888 21.42 32.11 -9.89
N ILE A 889 21.16 32.93 -8.87
CA ILE A 889 20.46 32.49 -7.67
C ILE A 889 19.22 33.33 -7.52
N LYS A 890 18.04 32.75 -7.70
CA LYS A 890 16.77 33.34 -7.33
C LYS A 890 16.55 33.14 -5.83
N LYS A 891 16.23 34.21 -5.11
CA LYS A 891 16.01 34.22 -3.67
C LYS A 891 14.56 34.53 -3.33
#